data_327fee0611a859abb630d65c41315c43
#
_entry.id   327fee0611a859abb630d65c41315c43
#
_cell.length_a   1.000
_cell.length_b   1.000
_cell.length_c   1.000
_cell.angle_alpha   90.00
_cell.angle_beta   90.00
_cell.angle_gamma   90.00
#
_symmetry.space_group_name_H-M   'P 1'
#
loop_
_entity.id
_entity.type
_entity.pdbx_description
1 polymer ?
#
loop_
_entity_poly.entity_id
_entity_poly.type
_entity_poly.pdbx_seq_one_letter_code
_entity_poly.pdbx_strand_id
1 'polypeptide(L)'
;MDLAGGVRFTLELQLPEEAKEGENKRSINRKDQDEAKAVLERRLSDSAVSDVSIVPVGNDRLAVDIPHREGGEKEQIIDEKTINTIREQLQKSAILNLYLTHEQNSPEAINRINGGDFVLNSQIVEFDENTDRGSKDRPGGPDKLLLQDEVLIKGSDVTNASAQLESAGWVINIKFKGEGSDTLYEVSNKYKGDGRTQMAILLDGKIISAAVFNGAIPGGNCQISGNFTENEAKSLAVSMRNPLGVQPNIIFEESFPPTLAKAAIDQGIRAGLLGIALTAIFMIIFYRFAGFIALIGLTVNIILLFGILAIFKADFTLAGIAGVILTIGIAIDANVLIYERLREERATGKGVVASIQAAYEKAFSAIFDAQITTLITAFVLLWLAEGAIQGFAVTLTIGIIVSLFSALLVTRVCYNWLKGMNPKLKFTPVLSKKNINFLGLTKKTRLLSILLILVSIGWLGYKGGDSLGIEFAGGQQLRFNATQGTTQNQIVELVNDNRSEGSKVPQIQELTPIGQDKTIFSVRVSDTDGENVKDALNSSGLADGQIQSQQIRSQVAGEMLTTSVIALLAGVIAIFLYITFRFEFSFAMGAIIALVHDLVIVIGITVLCKIELNLILVGAFLTIAGYSINDTIVVFDRIREGLKTQRGAQDAVMNNAINSTLTRTILTSVTTLLTVFALYLFGGPSLRDFSFAIIIGVLVGTYSSIFVASPVVAFWAKWRKINLRREILDAEQETVESAAATN
;
A
#
# COMPACT_ATOMS: atom_id res chain seq x y z
N MET A 1 3.31 -12.30 -0.90
CA MET A 1 3.81 -12.46 0.47
C MET A 1 2.71 -12.52 1.52
N ASP A 2 1.80 -11.59 1.58
CA ASP A 2 0.69 -11.55 2.58
C ASP A 2 -0.14 -12.83 2.64
N LEU A 3 -0.19 -13.60 1.55
CA LEU A 3 -0.96 -14.85 1.47
C LEU A 3 -0.12 -16.12 1.61
N ALA A 4 1.20 -16.05 1.39
CA ALA A 4 2.09 -17.20 1.56
C ALA A 4 2.79 -17.22 2.93
N GLY A 5 2.76 -16.12 3.63
CA GLY A 5 3.68 -15.85 4.73
C GLY A 5 5.08 -15.52 4.20
N GLY A 6 5.95 -14.99 5.04
CA GLY A 6 7.31 -14.65 4.67
C GLY A 6 7.76 -13.31 5.22
N VAL A 7 8.81 -12.74 4.64
CA VAL A 7 9.36 -11.45 5.06
C VAL A 7 9.48 -10.54 3.85
N ARG A 8 9.05 -9.29 4.01
CA ARG A 8 9.22 -8.21 3.04
C ARG A 8 10.18 -7.17 3.59
N PHE A 9 11.19 -6.83 2.81
CA PHE A 9 12.05 -5.67 3.05
C PHE A 9 11.82 -4.64 1.95
N THR A 10 11.68 -3.37 2.32
CA THR A 10 11.77 -2.27 1.35
C THR A 10 13.08 -1.53 1.59
N LEU A 11 13.87 -1.46 0.53
CA LEU A 11 15.18 -0.82 0.53
C LEU A 11 15.07 0.52 -0.18
N GLU A 12 15.59 1.58 0.44
CA GLU A 12 15.87 2.83 -0.22
C GLU A 12 17.32 2.81 -0.71
N LEU A 13 17.53 3.11 -1.98
CA LEU A 13 18.85 3.15 -2.59
C LEU A 13 19.40 4.57 -2.48
N GLN A 14 20.61 4.71 -1.95
CA GLN A 14 21.29 6.00 -1.84
C GLN A 14 22.61 5.95 -2.61
N LEU A 15 23.01 7.08 -3.20
CA LEU A 15 24.33 7.19 -3.79
C LEU A 15 25.37 7.26 -2.68
N PRO A 16 26.58 6.67 -2.86
CA PRO A 16 27.69 6.82 -1.93
C PRO A 16 28.01 8.30 -1.70
N GLU A 17 28.50 8.66 -0.52
CA GLU A 17 28.81 10.05 -0.16
C GLU A 17 29.83 10.70 -1.12
N GLU A 18 30.82 9.95 -1.60
CA GLU A 18 31.80 10.37 -2.61
C GLU A 18 31.13 10.82 -3.94
N ALA A 19 29.98 10.30 -4.29
CA ALA A 19 29.23 10.70 -5.48
C ALA A 19 28.32 11.92 -5.25
N LYS A 20 28.18 12.39 -4.00
CA LYS A 20 27.37 13.57 -3.64
C LYS A 20 28.16 14.89 -3.72
N GLU A 21 29.47 14.85 -3.69
CA GLU A 21 30.34 16.04 -3.64
C GLU A 21 30.71 16.62 -5.02
N GLY A 22 30.32 15.98 -6.13
CA GLY A 22 30.54 16.53 -7.49
C GLY A 22 29.48 17.56 -7.90
N GLU A 23 29.85 18.51 -8.78
CA GLU A 23 28.99 19.60 -9.29
C GLU A 23 27.65 19.14 -9.98
N ASN A 24 27.48 17.84 -10.26
CA ASN A 24 26.27 17.24 -10.77
C ASN A 24 25.65 16.33 -9.69
N LYS A 25 24.67 16.82 -8.94
CA LYS A 25 23.79 15.99 -8.09
C LYS A 25 23.03 14.98 -8.96
N ARG A 26 23.62 13.81 -9.18
CA ARG A 26 22.95 12.69 -9.83
C ARG A 26 21.91 12.13 -8.85
N SER A 27 20.66 11.94 -9.31
CA SER A 27 19.64 11.18 -8.58
C SER A 27 19.71 9.72 -9.01
N ILE A 28 19.28 8.81 -8.12
CA ILE A 28 19.04 7.40 -8.45
C ILE A 28 18.09 7.33 -9.64
N ASN A 29 18.38 6.47 -10.59
CA ASN A 29 17.55 6.25 -11.77
C ASN A 29 17.20 4.77 -11.92
N ARG A 30 16.33 4.46 -12.84
CA ARG A 30 15.83 3.09 -13.05
C ARG A 30 16.94 2.08 -13.39
N LYS A 31 18.03 2.54 -14.03
CA LYS A 31 19.18 1.68 -14.32
C LYS A 31 19.91 1.28 -13.04
N ASP A 32 20.08 2.22 -12.11
CA ASP A 32 20.67 1.93 -10.80
C ASP A 32 19.83 0.93 -10.00
N GLN A 33 18.48 1.02 -10.09
CA GLN A 33 17.57 0.05 -9.48
C GLN A 33 17.70 -1.34 -10.13
N ASP A 34 17.75 -1.42 -11.46
CA ASP A 34 17.85 -2.70 -12.18
C ASP A 34 19.21 -3.37 -11.91
N GLU A 35 20.29 -2.61 -11.82
CA GLU A 35 21.61 -3.10 -11.44
C GLU A 35 21.63 -3.59 -9.99
N ALA A 36 21.08 -2.81 -9.05
CA ALA A 36 20.96 -3.21 -7.66
C ALA A 36 20.11 -4.46 -7.48
N LYS A 37 18.96 -4.54 -8.18
CA LYS A 37 18.11 -5.72 -8.22
C LYS A 37 18.89 -6.97 -8.65
N ALA A 38 19.60 -6.90 -9.78
CA ALA A 38 20.35 -8.04 -10.31
C ALA A 38 21.47 -8.50 -9.36
N VAL A 39 22.09 -7.57 -8.64
CA VAL A 39 23.11 -7.89 -7.63
C VAL A 39 22.48 -8.55 -6.40
N LEU A 40 21.38 -8.01 -5.88
CA LEU A 40 20.67 -8.56 -4.72
C LEU A 40 20.10 -9.95 -5.02
N GLU A 41 19.54 -10.17 -6.22
CA GLU A 41 19.07 -11.51 -6.65
C GLU A 41 20.21 -12.54 -6.61
N ARG A 42 21.41 -12.19 -7.09
CA ARG A 42 22.60 -13.07 -7.04
C ARG A 42 23.02 -13.34 -5.59
N ARG A 43 23.10 -12.29 -4.76
CA ARG A 43 23.50 -12.44 -3.34
C ARG A 43 22.58 -13.39 -2.58
N LEU A 44 21.28 -13.21 -2.74
CA LEU A 44 20.28 -14.03 -2.06
C LEU A 44 20.27 -15.46 -2.61
N SER A 45 20.43 -15.64 -3.92
CA SER A 45 20.56 -16.96 -4.54
C SER A 45 21.80 -17.71 -4.07
N ASP A 46 22.95 -17.03 -3.95
CA ASP A 46 24.20 -17.61 -3.42
C ASP A 46 24.10 -18.02 -1.93
N SER A 47 23.15 -17.41 -1.21
CA SER A 47 22.89 -17.69 0.20
C SER A 47 21.85 -18.79 0.44
N ALA A 48 21.51 -19.55 -0.59
CA ALA A 48 20.51 -20.62 -0.58
C ALA A 48 19.08 -20.16 -0.25
N VAL A 49 18.78 -18.86 -0.38
CA VAL A 49 17.41 -18.33 -0.30
C VAL A 49 16.78 -18.44 -1.69
N SER A 50 15.79 -19.31 -1.83
CA SER A 50 15.11 -19.53 -3.10
C SER A 50 13.84 -18.72 -3.21
N ASP A 51 13.42 -18.43 -4.45
CA ASP A 51 12.12 -17.79 -4.77
C ASP A 51 11.95 -16.35 -4.25
N VAL A 52 13.06 -15.61 -4.15
CA VAL A 52 13.01 -14.19 -3.81
C VAL A 52 12.45 -13.40 -4.99
N SER A 53 11.47 -12.55 -4.72
CA SER A 53 10.94 -11.58 -5.68
C SER A 53 11.47 -10.20 -5.35
N ILE A 54 12.21 -9.58 -6.27
CA ILE A 54 12.69 -8.21 -6.12
C ILE A 54 12.02 -7.33 -7.16
N VAL A 55 11.25 -6.37 -6.70
CA VAL A 55 10.45 -5.47 -7.53
C VAL A 55 10.87 -4.03 -7.29
N PRO A 56 11.19 -3.26 -8.34
CA PRO A 56 11.39 -1.81 -8.21
C PRO A 56 10.10 -1.11 -7.76
N VAL A 57 10.22 -0.19 -6.79
CA VAL A 57 9.14 0.59 -6.22
C VAL A 57 9.51 2.06 -6.30
N GLY A 58 8.69 2.89 -6.95
CA GLY A 58 9.04 4.29 -7.18
C GLY A 58 10.31 4.45 -8.02
N ASN A 59 11.11 5.49 -7.73
CA ASN A 59 12.32 5.82 -8.50
C ASN A 59 13.62 5.36 -7.83
N ASP A 60 13.61 5.09 -6.53
CA ASP A 60 14.79 4.89 -5.69
C ASP A 60 14.65 3.74 -4.69
N ARG A 61 13.60 2.92 -4.80
CA ARG A 61 13.31 1.86 -3.84
C ARG A 61 13.22 0.48 -4.51
N LEU A 62 13.55 -0.56 -3.72
CA LEU A 62 13.36 -1.96 -4.09
C LEU A 62 12.56 -2.68 -2.99
N ALA A 63 11.50 -3.38 -3.36
CA ALA A 63 10.80 -4.31 -2.48
C ALA A 63 11.38 -5.72 -2.69
N VAL A 64 11.82 -6.35 -1.62
CA VAL A 64 12.38 -7.70 -1.60
C VAL A 64 11.43 -8.59 -0.81
N ASP A 65 10.74 -9.48 -1.51
CA ASP A 65 9.78 -10.43 -0.95
C ASP A 65 10.39 -11.82 -0.88
N ILE A 66 10.39 -12.40 0.30
CA ILE A 66 10.93 -13.73 0.59
C ILE A 66 9.78 -14.57 1.15
N PRO A 67 9.11 -15.39 0.32
CA PRO A 67 7.99 -16.19 0.76
C PRO A 67 8.45 -17.38 1.60
N HIS A 68 7.67 -17.71 2.63
CA HIS A 68 7.81 -18.96 3.35
C HIS A 68 7.15 -20.10 2.56
N ARG A 69 7.82 -21.25 2.42
CA ARG A 69 7.26 -22.43 1.75
C ARG A 69 7.38 -23.65 2.63
N GLU A 70 6.24 -24.28 2.92
CA GLU A 70 6.15 -25.61 3.51
C GLU A 70 5.89 -26.65 2.41
N GLY A 71 6.60 -27.77 2.44
CA GLY A 71 6.24 -28.96 1.67
C GLY A 71 6.74 -29.08 0.22
N GLY A 72 7.81 -28.39 -0.18
CA GLY A 72 8.53 -28.60 -1.45
C GLY A 72 9.79 -29.45 -1.30
N GLU A 73 10.46 -29.80 -2.42
CA GLU A 73 11.77 -30.50 -2.42
C GLU A 73 12.87 -29.74 -1.64
N LYS A 74 12.64 -28.45 -1.40
CA LYS A 74 13.44 -27.60 -0.50
C LYS A 74 12.48 -26.86 0.42
N GLU A 75 12.32 -27.35 1.64
CA GLU A 75 11.61 -26.66 2.71
C GLU A 75 12.39 -25.39 3.09
N GLN A 76 11.81 -24.22 2.84
CA GLN A 76 12.43 -22.95 3.21
C GLN A 76 11.80 -22.46 4.50
N ILE A 77 12.41 -22.85 5.60
CA ILE A 77 12.05 -22.32 6.93
C ILE A 77 12.77 -20.99 7.10
N ILE A 78 11.99 -19.91 7.18
CA ILE A 78 12.50 -18.57 7.48
C ILE A 78 12.45 -18.41 8.99
N ASP A 79 13.52 -18.84 9.66
CA ASP A 79 13.74 -18.58 11.08
C ASP A 79 14.37 -17.19 11.29
N GLU A 80 14.39 -16.73 12.52
CA GLU A 80 14.90 -15.40 12.86
C GLU A 80 16.39 -15.24 12.53
N LYS A 81 17.16 -16.33 12.61
CA LYS A 81 18.57 -16.33 12.24
C LYS A 81 18.76 -16.13 10.74
N THR A 82 17.91 -16.75 9.93
CA THR A 82 17.88 -16.55 8.48
C THR A 82 17.48 -15.13 8.12
N ILE A 83 16.45 -14.55 8.79
CA ILE A 83 16.02 -13.17 8.60
C ILE A 83 17.18 -12.20 8.89
N ASN A 84 17.90 -12.38 10.00
CA ASN A 84 19.04 -11.55 10.36
C ASN A 84 20.18 -11.64 9.33
N THR A 85 20.48 -12.85 8.83
CA THR A 85 21.47 -13.05 7.78
C THR A 85 21.08 -12.34 6.49
N ILE A 86 19.81 -12.42 6.11
CA ILE A 86 19.27 -11.72 4.91
C ILE A 86 19.34 -10.20 5.11
N ARG A 87 18.91 -9.72 6.28
CA ARG A 87 18.96 -8.28 6.62
C ARG A 87 20.37 -7.73 6.47
N GLU A 88 21.39 -8.45 6.99
CA GLU A 88 22.79 -8.07 6.83
C GLU A 88 23.22 -8.03 5.36
N GLN A 89 22.81 -9.03 4.56
CA GLN A 89 23.19 -9.07 3.14
C GLN A 89 22.52 -7.99 2.30
N LEU A 90 21.29 -7.60 2.67
CA LEU A 90 20.57 -6.52 2.01
C LEU A 90 21.16 -5.13 2.34
N GLN A 91 21.66 -4.94 3.55
CA GLN A 91 22.21 -3.64 4.00
C GLN A 91 23.67 -3.38 3.56
N LYS A 92 24.45 -4.44 3.33
CA LYS A 92 25.85 -4.28 2.94
C LYS A 92 25.97 -3.85 1.48
N SER A 93 26.50 -2.66 1.21
CA SER A 93 26.86 -2.25 -0.16
C SER A 93 28.06 -3.06 -0.66
N ALA A 94 28.95 -3.43 0.25
CA ALA A 94 30.17 -4.18 0.01
C ALA A 94 31.07 -3.53 -1.05
N ILE A 95 31.13 -2.21 -1.02
CA ILE A 95 32.07 -1.44 -1.83
C ILE A 95 33.47 -1.71 -1.28
N LEU A 96 34.23 -2.50 -2.05
CA LEU A 96 35.60 -2.85 -1.72
C LEU A 96 36.54 -1.89 -2.42
N ASN A 97 37.40 -1.19 -1.68
CA ASN A 97 38.45 -0.37 -2.22
C ASN A 97 39.77 -0.69 -1.51
N LEU A 98 40.87 -0.71 -2.25
CA LEU A 98 42.19 -0.91 -1.70
C LEU A 98 42.96 0.41 -1.79
N TYR A 99 43.59 0.77 -0.69
CA TYR A 99 44.40 1.99 -0.57
C TYR A 99 45.79 1.66 -0.05
N LEU A 100 46.75 2.56 -0.29
CA LEU A 100 48.04 2.53 0.37
C LEU A 100 48.05 3.44 1.59
N THR A 101 48.79 3.06 2.63
CA THR A 101 49.06 3.97 3.73
C THR A 101 49.91 5.14 3.24
N HIS A 102 49.61 6.32 3.77
CA HIS A 102 50.36 7.53 3.46
C HIS A 102 51.78 7.45 4.08
N GLU A 103 52.79 8.08 3.46
CA GLU A 103 54.17 8.05 3.95
C GLU A 103 54.32 8.59 5.38
N GLN A 104 53.47 9.54 5.76
CA GLN A 104 53.43 10.12 7.11
C GLN A 104 52.49 9.39 8.06
N ASN A 105 52.09 8.13 7.75
CA ASN A 105 51.20 7.36 8.60
C ASN A 105 51.84 7.06 9.98
N SER A 106 51.54 7.92 10.96
CA SER A 106 51.95 7.74 12.35
C SER A 106 50.84 8.25 13.31
N PRO A 107 50.77 7.73 14.54
CA PRO A 107 49.81 8.21 15.54
C PRO A 107 49.92 9.72 15.81
N GLU A 108 51.15 10.28 15.72
CA GLU A 108 51.39 11.72 15.93
C GLU A 108 50.82 12.54 14.76
N ALA A 109 50.97 12.07 13.52
CA ALA A 109 50.40 12.73 12.35
C ALA A 109 48.86 12.69 12.39
N ILE A 110 48.25 11.55 12.76
CA ILE A 110 46.80 11.40 12.89
C ILE A 110 46.27 12.35 13.98
N ASN A 111 46.95 12.46 15.14
CA ASN A 111 46.56 13.38 16.20
C ASN A 111 46.67 14.85 15.79
N ARG A 112 47.68 15.23 15.01
CA ARG A 112 47.82 16.60 14.48
C ARG A 112 46.70 16.94 13.50
N ILE A 113 46.32 16.02 12.62
CA ILE A 113 45.23 16.23 11.68
C ILE A 113 43.91 16.34 12.41
N ASN A 114 43.66 15.53 13.44
CA ASN A 114 42.49 15.67 14.31
C ASN A 114 42.48 17.00 15.08
N GLY A 115 43.65 17.61 15.29
CA GLY A 115 43.81 18.94 15.88
C GLY A 115 43.67 20.12 14.91
N GLY A 116 43.37 19.86 13.62
CA GLY A 116 43.13 20.86 12.59
C GLY A 116 44.27 21.08 11.60
N ASP A 117 45.36 20.30 11.68
CA ASP A 117 46.40 20.27 10.66
C ASP A 117 45.89 19.58 9.38
N PHE A 118 46.50 19.89 8.24
CA PHE A 118 46.10 19.30 6.95
C PHE A 118 47.30 18.61 6.30
N VAL A 119 47.10 17.37 5.81
CA VAL A 119 48.08 16.65 4.98
C VAL A 119 47.45 16.44 3.61
N LEU A 120 48.15 16.91 2.58
CA LEU A 120 47.70 16.83 1.19
C LEU A 120 47.57 15.37 0.75
N ASN A 121 46.50 15.07 -0.03
CA ASN A 121 46.23 13.77 -0.64
C ASN A 121 46.16 12.62 0.39
N SER A 122 45.55 12.89 1.54
CA SER A 122 45.38 11.88 2.59
C SER A 122 44.02 11.92 3.25
N GLN A 123 43.54 10.76 3.67
CA GLN A 123 42.32 10.55 4.44
C GLN A 123 42.60 9.71 5.70
N ILE A 124 41.93 10.02 6.80
CA ILE A 124 41.98 9.21 8.01
C ILE A 124 40.78 8.22 7.98
N VAL A 125 41.10 6.94 8.09
CA VAL A 125 40.07 5.90 8.11
C VAL A 125 40.23 5.03 9.35
N GLU A 126 39.08 4.67 9.95
CA GLU A 126 38.98 3.80 11.14
C GLU A 126 38.91 2.33 10.76
N PHE A 127 39.39 1.46 11.65
CA PHE A 127 39.19 0.02 11.53
C PHE A 127 37.72 -0.36 11.88
N ASP A 128 37.22 -1.40 11.22
CA ASP A 128 35.93 -2.00 11.61
C ASP A 128 36.12 -2.80 12.91
N GLU A 129 35.34 -2.43 13.93
CA GLU A 129 35.42 -3.03 15.27
C GLU A 129 35.16 -4.54 15.29
N ASN A 130 34.41 -5.06 14.32
CA ASN A 130 33.99 -6.48 14.29
C ASN A 130 34.96 -7.35 13.49
N THR A 131 35.70 -6.81 12.52
CA THR A 131 36.51 -7.59 11.57
C THR A 131 37.98 -7.67 11.92
N ASP A 132 38.55 -6.65 12.57
CA ASP A 132 39.99 -6.65 12.96
C ASP A 132 40.18 -6.80 14.47
N ARG A 133 39.79 -7.92 15.03
CA ARG A 133 40.18 -8.30 16.39
C ARG A 133 41.68 -8.61 16.50
N GLY A 134 42.35 -8.85 15.38
CA GLY A 134 43.80 -9.05 15.35
C GLY A 134 44.63 -7.82 15.72
N SER A 135 44.07 -6.62 15.56
CA SER A 135 44.75 -5.36 15.96
C SER A 135 44.58 -5.08 17.45
N LYS A 136 43.47 -5.50 18.09
CA LYS A 136 43.32 -5.40 19.56
C LYS A 136 44.22 -6.34 20.34
N ASP A 137 44.71 -7.44 19.73
CA ASP A 137 45.68 -8.37 20.31
C ASP A 137 47.16 -7.87 20.13
N ARG A 138 47.38 -6.75 19.39
CA ARG A 138 48.65 -6.04 19.40
C ARG A 138 48.55 -4.85 20.35
N PRO A 139 49.04 -4.92 21.58
CA PRO A 139 48.99 -3.79 22.50
C PRO A 139 49.74 -2.60 21.87
N GLY A 140 49.00 -1.55 21.43
CA GLY A 140 49.54 -0.34 20.84
C GLY A 140 49.34 -0.17 19.32
N GLY A 141 48.48 -0.99 18.68
CA GLY A 141 48.08 -0.77 17.27
C GLY A 141 47.16 0.46 17.15
N PRO A 142 47.30 1.27 16.09
CA PRO A 142 46.47 2.45 15.89
C PRO A 142 45.04 2.03 15.53
N ASP A 143 44.06 2.69 16.14
CA ASP A 143 42.62 2.49 15.79
C ASP A 143 42.26 3.10 14.43
N LYS A 144 43.13 3.93 13.85
CA LYS A 144 42.98 4.66 12.59
C LYS A 144 44.25 4.62 11.79
N LEU A 145 44.14 4.65 10.46
CA LEU A 145 45.29 4.81 9.56
C LEU A 145 45.13 6.07 8.71
N LEU A 146 46.26 6.69 8.39
CA LEU A 146 46.34 7.73 7.38
C LEU A 146 46.59 7.06 6.03
N LEU A 147 45.60 7.10 5.14
CA LEU A 147 45.65 6.51 3.82
C LEU A 147 45.91 7.59 2.75
N GLN A 148 46.41 7.18 1.60
CA GLN A 148 46.42 8.02 0.41
C GLN A 148 44.98 8.20 -0.08
N ASP A 149 44.69 9.36 -0.69
CA ASP A 149 43.34 9.69 -1.15
C ASP A 149 42.97 8.94 -2.44
N GLU A 150 43.95 8.43 -3.16
CA GLU A 150 43.78 7.73 -4.43
C GLU A 150 43.45 6.24 -4.19
N VAL A 151 42.34 5.76 -4.80
CA VAL A 151 41.99 4.35 -4.77
C VAL A 151 42.96 3.54 -5.62
N LEU A 152 43.69 2.63 -5.00
CA LEU A 152 44.66 1.77 -5.68
C LEU A 152 43.98 0.73 -6.59
N ILE A 153 43.00 -0.01 -6.05
CA ILE A 153 42.22 -1.05 -6.76
C ILE A 153 40.76 -0.93 -6.35
N LYS A 154 39.86 -0.95 -7.33
CA LYS A 154 38.42 -0.87 -7.10
C LYS A 154 37.78 -2.25 -6.99
N GLY A 155 36.69 -2.37 -6.23
CA GLY A 155 35.94 -3.60 -6.10
C GLY A 155 35.33 -4.13 -7.40
N SER A 156 35.15 -3.27 -8.41
CA SER A 156 34.76 -3.66 -9.78
C SER A 156 35.75 -4.64 -10.46
N ASP A 157 36.98 -4.66 -9.99
CA ASP A 157 38.02 -5.52 -10.53
C ASP A 157 38.04 -6.92 -9.87
N VAL A 158 37.20 -7.14 -8.88
CA VAL A 158 37.02 -8.46 -8.24
C VAL A 158 36.32 -9.40 -9.21
N THR A 159 36.95 -10.56 -9.46
CA THR A 159 36.36 -11.63 -10.30
C THR A 159 35.71 -12.71 -9.45
N ASN A 160 36.33 -13.01 -8.31
CA ASN A 160 35.88 -14.03 -7.39
C ASN A 160 36.27 -13.69 -5.96
N ALA A 161 35.43 -14.04 -5.00
CA ALA A 161 35.73 -14.03 -3.58
C ALA A 161 35.17 -15.30 -2.96
N SER A 162 35.93 -15.99 -2.14
CA SER A 162 35.53 -17.25 -1.49
C SER A 162 36.06 -17.34 -0.08
N ALA A 163 35.24 -17.80 0.85
CA ALA A 163 35.63 -18.09 2.21
C ALA A 163 36.24 -19.50 2.29
N GLN A 164 37.35 -19.66 3.02
CA GLN A 164 38.02 -20.94 3.22
C GLN A 164 38.49 -21.06 4.66
N LEU A 165 38.36 -22.24 5.23
CA LEU A 165 38.89 -22.53 6.55
C LEU A 165 40.35 -22.96 6.43
N GLU A 166 41.24 -22.24 7.09
CA GLU A 166 42.66 -22.58 7.21
C GLU A 166 43.02 -22.89 8.67
N SER A 167 44.27 -23.30 8.90
CA SER A 167 44.74 -23.68 10.25
C SER A 167 44.67 -22.52 11.27
N ALA A 168 44.69 -21.28 10.81
CA ALA A 168 44.62 -20.05 11.62
C ALA A 168 43.21 -19.49 11.78
N GLY A 169 42.18 -20.06 11.10
CA GLY A 169 40.82 -19.57 11.13
C GLY A 169 40.23 -19.39 9.72
N TRP A 170 39.05 -18.75 9.64
CA TRP A 170 38.43 -18.47 8.39
C TRP A 170 39.10 -17.30 7.68
N VAL A 171 39.39 -17.48 6.35
CA VAL A 171 40.01 -16.47 5.49
C VAL A 171 39.15 -16.23 4.27
N ILE A 172 39.27 -15.04 3.67
CA ILE A 172 38.59 -14.67 2.43
C ILE A 172 39.63 -14.51 1.32
N ASN A 173 39.56 -15.38 0.35
CA ASN A 173 40.41 -15.32 -0.85
C ASN A 173 39.72 -14.51 -1.93
N ILE A 174 40.37 -13.43 -2.40
CA ILE A 174 39.89 -12.53 -3.44
C ILE A 174 40.76 -12.68 -4.66
N LYS A 175 40.15 -12.67 -5.84
CA LYS A 175 40.85 -12.68 -7.13
C LYS A 175 40.47 -11.46 -7.96
N PHE A 176 41.45 -10.64 -8.30
CA PHE A 176 41.29 -9.48 -9.18
C PHE A 176 41.58 -9.87 -10.64
N LYS A 177 41.05 -9.06 -11.58
CA LYS A 177 41.25 -9.17 -13.04
C LYS A 177 41.78 -7.87 -13.63
N GLY A 178 42.30 -7.94 -14.85
CA GLY A 178 42.68 -6.80 -15.65
C GLY A 178 43.64 -5.84 -14.90
N GLU A 179 43.33 -4.56 -14.98
CA GLU A 179 44.15 -3.48 -14.39
C GLU A 179 44.39 -3.68 -12.89
N GLY A 180 43.37 -4.12 -12.13
CA GLY A 180 43.50 -4.40 -10.69
C GLY A 180 44.52 -5.50 -10.36
N SER A 181 44.65 -6.54 -11.19
CA SER A 181 45.66 -7.59 -11.03
C SER A 181 47.07 -7.07 -11.34
N ASP A 182 47.20 -6.24 -12.38
CA ASP A 182 48.49 -5.68 -12.80
C ASP A 182 48.96 -4.67 -11.79
N THR A 183 48.11 -3.79 -11.32
CA THR A 183 48.38 -2.82 -10.25
C THR A 183 48.80 -3.50 -8.94
N LEU A 184 48.10 -4.62 -8.55
CA LEU A 184 48.47 -5.37 -7.36
C LEU A 184 49.92 -5.95 -7.47
N TYR A 185 50.26 -6.45 -8.65
CA TYR A 185 51.60 -6.97 -8.90
C TYR A 185 52.65 -5.86 -8.86
N GLU A 186 52.43 -4.74 -9.55
CA GLU A 186 53.38 -3.62 -9.58
C GLU A 186 53.62 -3.04 -8.18
N VAL A 187 52.55 -2.77 -7.42
CA VAL A 187 52.65 -2.19 -6.08
C VAL A 187 53.29 -3.17 -5.10
N SER A 188 52.86 -4.43 -5.11
CA SER A 188 53.47 -5.44 -4.23
C SER A 188 54.93 -5.70 -4.54
N ASN A 189 55.36 -5.62 -5.82
CA ASN A 189 56.75 -5.72 -6.21
C ASN A 189 57.58 -4.48 -5.82
N LYS A 190 56.98 -3.27 -5.91
CA LYS A 190 57.62 -1.99 -5.53
C LYS A 190 57.89 -1.91 -4.02
N TYR A 191 56.96 -2.31 -3.19
CA TYR A 191 57.02 -2.17 -1.73
C TYR A 191 57.35 -3.46 -1.00
N LYS A 192 57.77 -4.53 -1.70
CA LYS A 192 58.19 -5.79 -1.05
C LYS A 192 59.32 -5.58 -0.06
N GLY A 193 59.11 -5.99 1.21
CA GLY A 193 60.12 -5.89 2.26
C GLY A 193 60.33 -4.50 2.84
N ASP A 194 59.54 -3.50 2.44
CA ASP A 194 59.62 -2.14 3.02
C ASP A 194 59.19 -2.12 4.50
N GLY A 195 58.31 -2.96 4.92
CA GLY A 195 57.82 -3.08 6.31
C GLY A 195 57.07 -1.87 6.87
N ARG A 196 56.93 -0.80 6.09
CA ARG A 196 56.24 0.46 6.46
C ARG A 196 54.96 0.67 5.70
N THR A 197 55.03 0.52 4.36
CA THR A 197 53.88 0.72 3.49
C THR A 197 52.92 -0.47 3.61
N GLN A 198 51.70 -0.21 3.97
CA GLN A 198 50.63 -1.21 4.10
C GLN A 198 49.60 -1.00 3.00
N MET A 199 49.04 -2.10 2.55
CA MET A 199 47.81 -2.09 1.75
C MET A 199 46.62 -2.23 2.67
N ALA A 200 45.82 -1.19 2.77
CA ALA A 200 44.58 -1.18 3.53
C ALA A 200 43.42 -1.62 2.62
N ILE A 201 42.69 -2.58 3.05
CA ILE A 201 41.48 -3.07 2.38
C ILE A 201 40.26 -2.48 3.12
N LEU A 202 39.54 -1.63 2.42
CA LEU A 202 38.36 -0.96 2.91
C LEU A 202 37.12 -1.65 2.38
N LEU A 203 36.16 -1.86 3.27
CA LEU A 203 34.80 -2.32 2.92
C LEU A 203 33.82 -1.30 3.50
N ASP A 204 33.00 -0.71 2.62
CA ASP A 204 32.03 0.31 3.00
C ASP A 204 32.63 1.47 3.83
N GLY A 205 33.85 1.88 3.45
CA GLY A 205 34.56 3.00 4.08
C GLY A 205 35.30 2.71 5.39
N LYS A 206 35.28 1.44 5.87
CA LYS A 206 36.02 1.02 7.07
C LYS A 206 37.14 0.03 6.72
N ILE A 207 38.26 0.10 7.42
CA ILE A 207 39.39 -0.81 7.20
C ILE A 207 39.06 -2.18 7.82
N ILE A 208 39.05 -3.21 6.96
CA ILE A 208 38.87 -4.60 7.40
C ILE A 208 40.18 -5.33 7.56
N SER A 209 41.21 -4.91 6.85
CA SER A 209 42.57 -5.45 6.94
C SER A 209 43.60 -4.45 6.45
N ALA A 210 44.77 -4.45 7.05
CA ALA A 210 45.91 -3.68 6.57
C ALA A 210 47.21 -4.52 6.70
N ALA A 211 47.82 -4.85 5.59
CA ALA A 211 48.95 -5.76 5.54
C ALA A 211 50.16 -5.15 4.80
N VAL A 212 51.36 -5.48 5.28
CA VAL A 212 52.63 -5.15 4.59
C VAL A 212 52.85 -6.13 3.43
N PHE A 213 53.60 -5.70 2.43
CA PHE A 213 53.96 -6.54 1.30
C PHE A 213 55.21 -7.38 1.64
N ASN A 214 55.02 -8.66 1.91
CA ASN A 214 56.14 -9.59 2.15
C ASN A 214 56.81 -10.06 0.86
N GLY A 215 56.11 -9.97 -0.28
CA GLY A 215 56.62 -10.35 -1.60
C GLY A 215 55.74 -9.81 -2.71
N ALA A 216 56.20 -9.98 -3.97
CA ALA A 216 55.34 -9.68 -5.12
C ALA A 216 54.16 -10.65 -5.22
N ILE A 217 53.00 -10.16 -5.52
CA ILE A 217 51.74 -10.92 -5.62
C ILE A 217 51.33 -11.06 -7.08
N PRO A 218 51.76 -12.12 -7.78
CA PRO A 218 51.37 -12.35 -9.16
C PRO A 218 49.96 -12.93 -9.29
N GLY A 219 49.29 -12.64 -10.41
CA GLY A 219 48.03 -13.27 -10.79
C GLY A 219 46.78 -12.74 -10.03
N GLY A 220 46.94 -11.61 -9.33
CA GLY A 220 45.80 -10.89 -8.75
C GLY A 220 45.12 -11.60 -7.57
N ASN A 221 45.80 -12.54 -6.88
CA ASN A 221 45.22 -13.23 -5.73
C ASN A 221 45.59 -12.49 -4.42
N CYS A 222 44.61 -12.12 -3.66
CA CYS A 222 44.75 -11.50 -2.34
C CYS A 222 43.96 -12.30 -1.31
N GLN A 223 44.51 -12.42 -0.11
CA GLN A 223 43.88 -13.10 1.02
C GLN A 223 43.64 -12.12 2.15
N ILE A 224 42.42 -12.09 2.64
CA ILE A 224 42.07 -11.35 3.86
C ILE A 224 41.99 -12.36 5.00
N SER A 225 42.86 -12.18 5.98
CA SER A 225 42.82 -12.94 7.23
C SER A 225 42.26 -12.07 8.35
N GLY A 226 41.46 -12.65 9.20
CA GLY A 226 40.85 -12.00 10.36
C GLY A 226 40.22 -13.04 11.28
N ASN A 227 39.70 -12.61 12.43
CA ASN A 227 39.02 -13.52 13.35
C ASN A 227 37.56 -13.71 12.97
N PHE A 228 37.30 -14.12 11.69
CA PHE A 228 35.98 -14.32 11.17
C PHE A 228 35.33 -15.60 11.67
N THR A 229 34.06 -15.53 11.98
CA THR A 229 33.23 -16.73 12.08
C THR A 229 32.92 -17.28 10.68
N GLU A 230 32.48 -18.52 10.60
CA GLU A 230 32.09 -19.18 9.32
C GLU A 230 31.09 -18.35 8.54
N ASN A 231 30.05 -17.86 9.24
CA ASN A 231 28.95 -17.11 8.61
C ASN A 231 29.42 -15.72 8.13
N GLU A 232 30.23 -15.03 8.92
CA GLU A 232 30.82 -13.74 8.54
C GLU A 232 31.71 -13.87 7.30
N ALA A 233 32.61 -14.84 7.28
CA ALA A 233 33.49 -15.04 6.13
C ALA A 233 32.72 -15.36 4.84
N LYS A 234 31.72 -16.24 4.92
CA LYS A 234 30.85 -16.60 3.78
C LYS A 234 30.03 -15.40 3.31
N SER A 235 29.39 -14.66 4.23
CA SER A 235 28.60 -13.48 3.92
C SER A 235 29.44 -12.39 3.25
N LEU A 236 30.64 -12.10 3.78
CA LEU A 236 31.57 -11.14 3.22
C LEU A 236 32.05 -11.55 1.83
N ALA A 237 32.42 -12.81 1.64
CA ALA A 237 32.86 -13.33 0.34
C ALA A 237 31.76 -13.19 -0.74
N VAL A 238 30.50 -13.52 -0.40
CA VAL A 238 29.36 -13.34 -1.32
C VAL A 238 29.15 -11.86 -1.67
N SER A 239 29.21 -10.99 -0.67
CA SER A 239 29.02 -9.55 -0.83
C SER A 239 30.13 -8.92 -1.67
N MET A 240 31.40 -9.30 -1.44
CA MET A 240 32.56 -8.80 -2.21
C MET A 240 32.56 -9.27 -3.66
N ARG A 241 32.00 -10.46 -3.94
CA ARG A 241 31.84 -10.99 -5.31
C ARG A 241 30.80 -10.20 -6.11
N ASN A 242 29.81 -9.64 -5.42
CA ASN A 242 28.69 -8.91 -6.00
C ASN A 242 28.52 -7.55 -5.29
N PRO A 243 29.44 -6.59 -5.50
CA PRO A 243 29.33 -5.26 -4.87
C PRO A 243 28.15 -4.48 -5.44
N LEU A 244 27.45 -3.74 -4.59
CA LEU A 244 26.40 -2.80 -4.99
C LEU A 244 27.04 -1.44 -5.31
N GLY A 245 26.68 -0.84 -6.44
CA GLY A 245 27.11 0.52 -6.80
C GLY A 245 26.34 1.63 -6.05
N VAL A 246 25.38 1.23 -5.19
CA VAL A 246 24.52 2.09 -4.39
C VAL A 246 24.46 1.56 -2.97
N GLN A 247 24.16 2.43 -2.01
CA GLN A 247 24.01 2.07 -0.60
C GLN A 247 22.53 1.76 -0.31
N PRO A 248 22.16 0.51 -0.02
CA PRO A 248 20.81 0.15 0.34
C PRO A 248 20.56 0.41 1.83
N ASN A 249 19.41 1.01 2.14
CA ASN A 249 18.98 1.26 3.49
C ASN A 249 17.58 0.63 3.69
N ILE A 250 17.43 -0.28 4.65
CA ILE A 250 16.11 -0.87 4.96
C ILE A 250 15.26 0.21 5.61
N ILE A 251 14.18 0.59 4.93
CA ILE A 251 13.22 1.61 5.40
C ILE A 251 11.92 1.01 5.92
N PHE A 252 11.62 -0.22 5.50
CA PHE A 252 10.43 -0.96 5.88
C PHE A 252 10.75 -2.45 5.97
N GLU A 253 10.31 -3.09 7.03
CA GLU A 253 10.40 -4.54 7.23
C GLU A 253 9.07 -5.05 7.75
N GLU A 254 8.55 -6.11 7.13
CA GLU A 254 7.33 -6.79 7.55
C GLU A 254 7.54 -8.30 7.52
N SER A 255 7.28 -8.95 8.66
CA SER A 255 7.28 -10.41 8.78
C SER A 255 5.85 -10.90 8.98
N PHE A 256 5.39 -11.77 8.10
CA PHE A 256 4.05 -12.33 8.13
C PHE A 256 4.10 -13.86 8.29
N PRO A 257 3.74 -14.41 9.47
CA PRO A 257 3.76 -15.84 9.72
C PRO A 257 2.80 -16.60 8.78
N PRO A 258 3.18 -17.77 8.26
CA PRO A 258 2.34 -18.58 7.36
C PRO A 258 0.99 -18.96 7.94
N THR A 259 0.94 -19.19 9.26
CA THR A 259 -0.32 -19.52 9.96
C THR A 259 -1.33 -18.38 9.91
N LEU A 260 -0.88 -17.13 10.04
CA LEU A 260 -1.73 -15.95 9.92
C LEU A 260 -2.13 -15.69 8.46
N ALA A 261 -1.22 -15.91 7.52
CA ALA A 261 -1.51 -15.81 6.09
C ALA A 261 -2.63 -16.78 5.69
N LYS A 262 -2.50 -18.05 6.06
CA LYS A 262 -3.53 -19.08 5.78
C LYS A 262 -4.87 -18.74 6.43
N ALA A 263 -4.85 -18.31 7.69
CA ALA A 263 -6.07 -17.88 8.38
C ALA A 263 -6.75 -16.71 7.68
N ALA A 264 -5.98 -15.73 7.20
CA ALA A 264 -6.49 -14.57 6.47
C ALA A 264 -7.12 -14.95 5.11
N ILE A 265 -6.51 -15.90 4.38
CA ILE A 265 -7.07 -16.46 3.14
C ILE A 265 -8.40 -17.13 3.43
N ASP A 266 -8.46 -18.05 4.40
CA ASP A 266 -9.68 -18.78 4.75
C ASP A 266 -10.79 -17.82 5.19
N GLN A 267 -10.48 -16.81 5.97
CA GLN A 267 -11.40 -15.75 6.37
C GLN A 267 -11.91 -14.95 5.17
N GLY A 268 -11.00 -14.52 4.27
CA GLY A 268 -11.36 -13.82 3.04
C GLY A 268 -12.28 -14.63 2.13
N ILE A 269 -11.98 -15.92 1.91
CA ILE A 269 -12.83 -16.81 1.12
C ILE A 269 -14.21 -16.95 1.76
N ARG A 270 -14.31 -17.18 3.06
CA ARG A 270 -15.59 -17.28 3.78
C ARG A 270 -16.39 -15.99 3.68
N ALA A 271 -15.76 -14.84 3.88
CA ALA A 271 -16.37 -13.52 3.73
C ALA A 271 -16.90 -13.32 2.31
N GLY A 272 -16.11 -13.65 1.28
CA GLY A 272 -16.49 -13.55 -0.12
C GLY A 272 -17.68 -14.45 -0.48
N LEU A 273 -17.63 -15.72 -0.10
CA LEU A 273 -18.73 -16.67 -0.34
C LEU A 273 -20.03 -16.24 0.36
N LEU A 274 -19.94 -15.77 1.60
CA LEU A 274 -21.08 -15.25 2.33
C LEU A 274 -21.62 -13.97 1.65
N GLY A 275 -20.76 -13.06 1.26
CA GLY A 275 -21.13 -11.83 0.54
C GLY A 275 -21.87 -12.14 -0.78
N ILE A 276 -21.36 -13.09 -1.57
CA ILE A 276 -22.03 -13.57 -2.79
C ILE A 276 -23.39 -14.19 -2.45
N ALA A 277 -23.48 -15.05 -1.43
CA ALA A 277 -24.70 -15.72 -1.05
C ALA A 277 -25.77 -14.71 -0.58
N LEU A 278 -25.41 -13.77 0.29
CA LEU A 278 -26.34 -12.73 0.76
C LEU A 278 -26.85 -11.86 -0.39
N THR A 279 -25.94 -11.45 -1.28
CA THR A 279 -26.29 -10.64 -2.45
C THR A 279 -27.17 -11.44 -3.44
N ALA A 280 -26.87 -12.72 -3.66
CA ALA A 280 -27.68 -13.59 -4.51
C ALA A 280 -29.09 -13.75 -3.96
N ILE A 281 -29.23 -14.04 -2.67
CA ILE A 281 -30.52 -14.14 -2.00
C ILE A 281 -31.29 -12.83 -2.13
N PHE A 282 -30.64 -11.70 -1.88
CA PHE A 282 -31.25 -10.38 -2.02
C PHE A 282 -31.77 -10.15 -3.46
N MET A 283 -30.93 -10.40 -4.46
CA MET A 283 -31.31 -10.21 -5.87
C MET A 283 -32.48 -11.10 -6.29
N ILE A 284 -32.51 -12.35 -5.85
CA ILE A 284 -33.63 -13.27 -6.16
C ILE A 284 -34.93 -12.81 -5.47
N ILE A 285 -34.86 -12.36 -4.21
CA ILE A 285 -36.07 -11.92 -3.46
C ILE A 285 -36.66 -10.65 -4.10
N PHE A 286 -35.84 -9.66 -4.40
CA PHE A 286 -36.35 -8.36 -4.86
C PHE A 286 -36.57 -8.29 -6.38
N TYR A 287 -35.70 -8.90 -7.19
CA TYR A 287 -35.76 -8.82 -8.64
C TYR A 287 -36.15 -10.12 -9.32
N ARG A 288 -36.27 -11.22 -8.57
CA ARG A 288 -36.74 -12.53 -9.04
C ARG A 288 -35.99 -12.98 -10.29
N PHE A 289 -36.67 -13.09 -11.44
CA PHE A 289 -36.09 -13.54 -12.70
C PHE A 289 -34.98 -12.59 -13.19
N ALA A 290 -35.15 -11.27 -13.05
CA ALA A 290 -34.13 -10.30 -13.38
C ALA A 290 -32.89 -10.46 -12.46
N GLY A 291 -33.13 -10.79 -11.18
CA GLY A 291 -32.06 -11.11 -10.23
C GLY A 291 -31.24 -12.32 -10.66
N PHE A 292 -31.88 -13.36 -11.20
CA PHE A 292 -31.15 -14.52 -11.73
C PHE A 292 -30.22 -14.14 -12.91
N ILE A 293 -30.66 -13.24 -13.80
CA ILE A 293 -29.81 -12.75 -14.89
C ILE A 293 -28.63 -11.94 -14.33
N ALA A 294 -28.86 -11.12 -13.28
CA ALA A 294 -27.75 -10.41 -12.61
C ALA A 294 -26.72 -11.37 -12.02
N LEU A 295 -27.14 -12.51 -11.47
CA LEU A 295 -26.22 -13.53 -10.95
C LEU A 295 -25.39 -14.20 -12.04
N ILE A 296 -25.93 -14.41 -13.24
CA ILE A 296 -25.14 -14.86 -14.40
C ILE A 296 -24.10 -13.80 -14.73
N GLY A 297 -24.49 -12.52 -14.79
CA GLY A 297 -23.56 -11.41 -14.99
C GLY A 297 -22.47 -11.37 -13.91
N LEU A 298 -22.82 -11.53 -12.64
CA LEU A 298 -21.87 -11.57 -11.53
C LEU A 298 -20.90 -12.76 -11.65
N THR A 299 -21.39 -13.94 -12.02
CA THR A 299 -20.52 -15.12 -12.22
C THR A 299 -19.50 -14.87 -13.32
N VAL A 300 -19.94 -14.31 -14.47
CA VAL A 300 -19.04 -13.95 -15.55
C VAL A 300 -18.05 -12.86 -15.12
N ASN A 301 -18.50 -11.87 -14.34
CA ASN A 301 -17.66 -10.85 -13.76
C ASN A 301 -16.51 -11.45 -12.93
N ILE A 302 -16.81 -12.35 -12.01
CA ILE A 302 -15.82 -13.01 -11.15
C ILE A 302 -14.82 -13.82 -11.99
N ILE A 303 -15.29 -14.60 -12.98
CA ILE A 303 -14.43 -15.40 -13.85
C ILE A 303 -13.48 -14.48 -14.66
N LEU A 304 -13.99 -13.41 -15.23
CA LEU A 304 -13.19 -12.46 -15.99
C LEU A 304 -12.17 -11.72 -15.10
N LEU A 305 -12.58 -11.33 -13.91
CA LEU A 305 -11.70 -10.66 -12.94
C LEU A 305 -10.48 -11.55 -12.63
N PHE A 306 -10.71 -12.79 -12.21
CA PHE A 306 -9.61 -13.71 -11.92
C PHE A 306 -8.80 -14.08 -13.17
N GLY A 307 -9.46 -14.22 -14.32
CA GLY A 307 -8.78 -14.48 -15.60
C GLY A 307 -7.82 -13.36 -15.99
N ILE A 308 -8.24 -12.11 -15.86
CA ILE A 308 -7.41 -10.94 -16.16
C ILE A 308 -6.26 -10.82 -15.15
N LEU A 309 -6.52 -10.98 -13.85
CA LEU A 309 -5.47 -10.98 -12.81
C LEU A 309 -4.40 -12.05 -13.08
N ALA A 310 -4.81 -13.24 -13.51
CA ALA A 310 -3.89 -14.33 -13.86
C ALA A 310 -3.05 -14.02 -15.11
N ILE A 311 -3.64 -13.40 -16.15
CA ILE A 311 -2.93 -13.00 -17.39
C ILE A 311 -1.84 -11.97 -17.07
N PHE A 312 -2.16 -10.97 -16.23
CA PHE A 312 -1.21 -9.93 -15.82
C PHE A 312 -0.24 -10.38 -14.72
N LYS A 313 -0.36 -11.63 -14.24
CA LYS A 313 0.43 -12.15 -13.12
C LYS A 313 0.41 -11.18 -11.91
N ALA A 314 -0.75 -10.58 -11.65
CA ALA A 314 -0.89 -9.61 -10.57
C ALA A 314 -0.74 -10.31 -9.21
N ASP A 315 0.06 -9.70 -8.34
CA ASP A 315 0.23 -10.20 -6.98
C ASP A 315 -1.07 -10.07 -6.18
N PHE A 316 -1.49 -11.17 -5.58
CA PHE A 316 -2.70 -11.21 -4.78
C PHE A 316 -2.36 -10.86 -3.33
N THR A 317 -2.74 -9.67 -2.91
CA THR A 317 -2.53 -9.18 -1.54
C THR A 317 -3.79 -9.36 -0.69
N LEU A 318 -3.64 -9.28 0.63
CA LEU A 318 -4.78 -9.31 1.55
C LEU A 318 -5.78 -8.17 1.26
N ALA A 319 -5.25 -6.97 1.01
CA ALA A 319 -6.06 -5.83 0.56
C ALA A 319 -6.72 -6.08 -0.81
N GLY A 320 -6.05 -6.84 -1.71
CA GLY A 320 -6.61 -7.27 -2.99
C GLY A 320 -7.85 -8.15 -2.83
N ILE A 321 -7.88 -9.04 -1.82
CA ILE A 321 -9.09 -9.82 -1.48
C ILE A 321 -10.26 -8.89 -1.12
N ALA A 322 -10.00 -7.86 -0.30
CA ALA A 322 -11.02 -6.86 0.02
C ALA A 322 -11.53 -6.15 -1.24
N GLY A 323 -10.64 -5.81 -2.18
CA GLY A 323 -10.97 -5.25 -3.49
C GLY A 323 -11.91 -6.16 -4.29
N VAL A 324 -11.61 -7.46 -4.37
CA VAL A 324 -12.49 -8.44 -5.04
C VAL A 324 -13.86 -8.50 -4.39
N ILE A 325 -13.95 -8.59 -3.07
CA ILE A 325 -15.24 -8.67 -2.35
C ILE A 325 -16.05 -7.38 -2.54
N LEU A 326 -15.39 -6.24 -2.51
CA LEU A 326 -16.04 -4.95 -2.75
C LEU A 326 -16.58 -4.83 -4.18
N THR A 327 -15.82 -5.31 -5.18
CA THR A 327 -16.26 -5.27 -6.57
C THR A 327 -17.48 -6.14 -6.85
N ILE A 328 -17.75 -7.17 -6.04
CA ILE A 328 -19.00 -7.95 -6.09
C ILE A 328 -20.20 -7.03 -5.79
N GLY A 329 -20.11 -6.18 -4.77
CA GLY A 329 -21.14 -5.19 -4.45
C GLY A 329 -21.34 -4.17 -5.57
N ILE A 330 -20.24 -3.62 -6.08
CA ILE A 330 -20.25 -2.63 -7.17
C ILE A 330 -20.81 -3.20 -8.48
N ALA A 331 -20.50 -4.47 -8.80
CA ALA A 331 -21.01 -5.14 -10.01
C ALA A 331 -22.54 -5.32 -10.00
N ILE A 332 -23.13 -5.53 -8.84
CA ILE A 332 -24.57 -5.64 -8.68
C ILE A 332 -25.27 -4.28 -8.73
N ASP A 333 -24.63 -3.22 -8.26
CA ASP A 333 -25.17 -1.86 -8.24
C ASP A 333 -25.63 -1.40 -9.63
N ALA A 334 -24.80 -1.59 -10.66
CA ALA A 334 -25.17 -1.30 -12.05
C ALA A 334 -26.42 -2.07 -12.51
N ASN A 335 -26.56 -3.34 -12.09
CA ASN A 335 -27.74 -4.14 -12.43
C ASN A 335 -29.02 -3.64 -11.71
N VAL A 336 -28.91 -3.27 -10.43
CA VAL A 336 -30.01 -2.66 -9.66
C VAL A 336 -30.52 -1.42 -10.38
N LEU A 337 -29.61 -0.60 -10.88
CA LEU A 337 -29.90 0.63 -11.62
C LEU A 337 -30.67 0.35 -12.91
N ILE A 338 -30.24 -0.63 -13.70
CA ILE A 338 -30.96 -1.06 -14.90
C ILE A 338 -32.36 -1.60 -14.55
N TYR A 339 -32.47 -2.39 -13.48
CA TYR A 339 -33.74 -3.04 -13.13
C TYR A 339 -34.76 -2.09 -12.53
N GLU A 340 -34.35 -1.09 -11.76
CA GLU A 340 -35.22 -0.03 -11.30
C GLU A 340 -35.73 0.81 -12.50
N ARG A 341 -34.88 1.10 -13.48
CA ARG A 341 -35.29 1.77 -14.70
C ARG A 341 -36.24 0.89 -15.53
N LEU A 342 -35.97 -0.42 -15.60
CA LEU A 342 -36.85 -1.38 -16.25
C LEU A 342 -38.24 -1.43 -15.57
N ARG A 343 -38.28 -1.36 -14.24
CA ARG A 343 -39.54 -1.28 -13.47
C ARG A 343 -40.32 0.00 -13.81
N GLU A 344 -39.65 1.13 -13.90
CA GLU A 344 -40.27 2.40 -14.33
C GLU A 344 -40.86 2.30 -15.76
N GLU A 345 -40.06 1.83 -16.72
CA GLU A 345 -40.53 1.70 -18.12
C GLU A 345 -41.66 0.69 -18.26
N ARG A 346 -41.69 -0.38 -17.48
CA ARG A 346 -42.83 -1.30 -17.41
C ARG A 346 -44.09 -0.66 -16.83
N ALA A 347 -43.95 0.21 -15.84
CA ALA A 347 -45.07 0.93 -15.24
C ALA A 347 -45.76 1.90 -16.22
N THR A 348 -45.06 2.34 -17.30
CA THR A 348 -45.68 3.14 -18.38
C THR A 348 -46.52 2.32 -19.36
N GLY A 349 -46.66 0.99 -19.19
CA GLY A 349 -47.42 0.12 -20.07
C GLY A 349 -46.71 -0.41 -21.31
N LYS A 350 -45.41 -0.15 -21.45
CA LYS A 350 -44.59 -0.65 -22.58
C LYS A 350 -44.46 -2.17 -22.57
N GLY A 351 -44.35 -2.78 -23.74
CA GLY A 351 -44.05 -4.20 -23.90
C GLY A 351 -42.69 -4.58 -23.29
N VAL A 352 -42.48 -5.85 -22.95
CA VAL A 352 -41.27 -6.33 -22.23
C VAL A 352 -39.99 -5.94 -22.99
N VAL A 353 -39.94 -6.23 -24.30
CA VAL A 353 -38.71 -5.96 -25.12
C VAL A 353 -38.40 -4.47 -25.20
N ALA A 354 -39.43 -3.63 -25.48
CA ALA A 354 -39.26 -2.19 -25.53
C ALA A 354 -38.83 -1.58 -24.18
N SER A 355 -39.35 -2.13 -23.08
CA SER A 355 -38.98 -1.71 -21.73
C SER A 355 -37.52 -2.08 -21.40
N ILE A 356 -37.05 -3.25 -21.79
CA ILE A 356 -35.64 -3.68 -21.61
C ILE A 356 -34.74 -2.74 -22.40
N GLN A 357 -35.02 -2.53 -23.67
CA GLN A 357 -34.21 -1.66 -24.51
C GLN A 357 -34.13 -0.24 -23.93
N ALA A 358 -35.28 0.36 -23.60
CA ALA A 358 -35.34 1.70 -23.02
C ALA A 358 -34.63 1.79 -21.64
N ALA A 359 -34.69 0.73 -20.82
CA ALA A 359 -33.99 0.69 -19.53
C ALA A 359 -32.46 0.74 -19.69
N TYR A 360 -31.90 -0.08 -20.59
CA TYR A 360 -30.46 -0.07 -20.84
C TYR A 360 -29.99 1.26 -21.46
N GLU A 361 -30.72 1.81 -22.44
CA GLU A 361 -30.36 3.08 -23.06
C GLU A 361 -30.37 4.25 -22.07
N LYS A 362 -31.42 4.33 -21.21
CA LYS A 362 -31.55 5.42 -20.24
C LYS A 362 -30.66 5.25 -19.01
N ALA A 363 -30.32 4.02 -18.62
CA ALA A 363 -29.44 3.76 -17.48
C ALA A 363 -27.95 3.93 -17.87
N PHE A 364 -27.60 3.80 -19.14
CA PHE A 364 -26.22 3.77 -19.62
C PHE A 364 -25.40 4.98 -19.13
N SER A 365 -25.88 6.19 -19.34
CA SER A 365 -25.19 7.42 -18.96
C SER A 365 -24.88 7.46 -17.46
N ALA A 366 -25.89 7.21 -16.62
CA ALA A 366 -25.73 7.25 -15.17
C ALA A 366 -24.78 6.16 -14.67
N ILE A 367 -24.83 4.94 -15.25
CA ILE A 367 -23.90 3.83 -14.90
C ILE A 367 -22.49 4.21 -15.32
N PHE A 368 -22.31 4.71 -16.53
CA PHE A 368 -21.00 5.05 -17.05
C PHE A 368 -20.35 6.16 -16.22
N ASP A 369 -21.09 7.25 -15.95
CA ASP A 369 -20.60 8.37 -15.14
C ASP A 369 -20.22 7.92 -13.73
N ALA A 370 -21.02 7.07 -13.11
CA ALA A 370 -20.77 6.51 -11.79
C ALA A 370 -19.51 5.61 -11.75
N GLN A 371 -19.34 4.75 -12.75
CA GLN A 371 -18.17 3.87 -12.81
C GLN A 371 -16.89 4.63 -13.13
N ILE A 372 -16.96 5.68 -13.98
CA ILE A 372 -15.81 6.55 -14.28
C ILE A 372 -15.35 7.29 -13.03
N THR A 373 -16.25 7.82 -12.20
CA THR A 373 -15.84 8.49 -10.95
C THR A 373 -15.11 7.54 -9.99
N THR A 374 -15.60 6.32 -9.86
CA THR A 374 -14.93 5.29 -9.04
C THR A 374 -13.61 4.84 -9.68
N LEU A 375 -13.55 4.77 -11.01
CA LEU A 375 -12.33 4.43 -11.74
C LEU A 375 -11.25 5.53 -11.59
N ILE A 376 -11.64 6.81 -11.58
CA ILE A 376 -10.72 7.94 -11.32
C ILE A 376 -10.04 7.77 -9.96
N THR A 377 -10.80 7.46 -8.89
CA THR A 377 -10.21 7.24 -7.56
C THR A 377 -9.33 6.00 -7.52
N ALA A 378 -9.72 4.93 -8.22
CA ALA A 378 -8.93 3.71 -8.33
C ALA A 378 -7.60 3.97 -9.09
N PHE A 379 -7.61 4.78 -10.15
CA PHE A 379 -6.38 5.17 -10.85
C PHE A 379 -5.47 6.08 -10.02
N VAL A 380 -6.03 7.03 -9.29
CA VAL A 380 -5.25 7.87 -8.36
C VAL A 380 -4.57 6.98 -7.32
N LEU A 381 -5.31 6.00 -6.78
CA LEU A 381 -4.78 5.04 -5.84
C LEU A 381 -3.68 4.17 -6.49
N LEU A 382 -3.91 3.66 -7.70
CA LEU A 382 -2.94 2.85 -8.43
C LEU A 382 -1.63 3.59 -8.73
N TRP A 383 -1.72 4.90 -9.01
CA TRP A 383 -0.57 5.74 -9.32
C TRP A 383 0.26 6.13 -8.09
N LEU A 384 -0.39 6.30 -6.94
CA LEU A 384 0.25 6.82 -5.72
C LEU A 384 0.47 5.74 -4.65
N ALA A 385 -0.21 4.59 -4.75
CA ALA A 385 -0.09 3.53 -3.75
C ALA A 385 1.12 2.63 -3.99
N GLU A 386 1.77 2.26 -2.91
CA GLU A 386 2.87 1.30 -2.87
C GLU A 386 2.48 0.08 -2.01
N GLY A 387 3.14 -1.06 -2.26
CA GLY A 387 2.98 -2.25 -1.42
C GLY A 387 1.59 -2.90 -1.47
N ALA A 388 1.05 -3.26 -0.32
CA ALA A 388 -0.20 -4.02 -0.20
C ALA A 388 -1.42 -3.30 -0.80
N ILE A 389 -1.46 -1.96 -0.77
CA ILE A 389 -2.57 -1.16 -1.33
C ILE A 389 -2.56 -1.17 -2.85
N GLN A 390 -1.39 -1.30 -3.48
CA GLN A 390 -1.31 -1.42 -4.94
C GLN A 390 -2.11 -2.63 -5.44
N GLY A 391 -2.02 -3.78 -4.73
CA GLY A 391 -2.84 -4.95 -5.03
C GLY A 391 -4.34 -4.68 -4.94
N PHE A 392 -4.78 -3.90 -3.94
CA PHE A 392 -6.17 -3.44 -3.85
C PHE A 392 -6.57 -2.55 -5.02
N ALA A 393 -5.74 -1.57 -5.38
CA ALA A 393 -6.01 -0.65 -6.48
C ALA A 393 -6.10 -1.38 -7.83
N VAL A 394 -5.23 -2.36 -8.08
CA VAL A 394 -5.26 -3.21 -9.28
C VAL A 394 -6.56 -4.01 -9.33
N THR A 395 -6.90 -4.72 -8.26
CA THR A 395 -8.12 -5.54 -8.23
C THR A 395 -9.39 -4.71 -8.36
N LEU A 396 -9.44 -3.53 -7.72
CA LEU A 396 -10.55 -2.60 -7.82
C LEU A 396 -10.69 -2.04 -9.25
N THR A 397 -9.59 -1.59 -9.86
CA THR A 397 -9.58 -1.04 -11.23
C THR A 397 -10.09 -2.07 -12.24
N ILE A 398 -9.51 -3.28 -12.24
CA ILE A 398 -9.92 -4.37 -13.12
C ILE A 398 -11.38 -4.74 -12.84
N GLY A 399 -11.76 -4.85 -11.55
CA GLY A 399 -13.10 -5.19 -11.14
C GLY A 399 -14.17 -4.21 -11.63
N ILE A 400 -13.90 -2.90 -11.58
CA ILE A 400 -14.81 -1.86 -12.11
C ILE A 400 -14.96 -1.99 -13.63
N ILE A 401 -13.87 -2.16 -14.37
CA ILE A 401 -13.90 -2.32 -15.83
C ILE A 401 -14.71 -3.55 -16.22
N VAL A 402 -14.45 -4.69 -15.56
CA VAL A 402 -15.15 -5.95 -15.82
C VAL A 402 -16.62 -5.87 -15.40
N SER A 403 -16.94 -5.16 -14.31
CA SER A 403 -18.31 -4.96 -13.86
C SER A 403 -19.15 -4.18 -14.88
N LEU A 404 -18.55 -3.12 -15.46
CA LEU A 404 -19.20 -2.34 -16.52
C LEU A 404 -19.50 -3.22 -17.75
N PHE A 405 -18.52 -4.02 -18.18
CA PHE A 405 -18.71 -4.97 -19.27
C PHE A 405 -19.81 -5.99 -18.95
N SER A 406 -19.76 -6.60 -17.78
CA SER A 406 -20.71 -7.63 -17.36
C SER A 406 -22.14 -7.09 -17.25
N ALA A 407 -22.34 -5.93 -16.62
CA ALA A 407 -23.65 -5.35 -16.42
C ALA A 407 -24.28 -4.83 -17.72
N LEU A 408 -23.50 -4.26 -18.63
CA LEU A 408 -24.03 -3.66 -19.86
C LEU A 408 -24.15 -4.63 -21.04
N LEU A 409 -23.18 -5.54 -21.19
CA LEU A 409 -23.12 -6.46 -22.32
C LEU A 409 -23.67 -7.86 -21.98
N VAL A 410 -23.12 -8.50 -20.95
CA VAL A 410 -23.49 -9.91 -20.65
C VAL A 410 -24.96 -10.01 -20.29
N THR A 411 -25.43 -9.18 -19.36
CA THR A 411 -26.86 -9.24 -18.93
C THR A 411 -27.81 -8.83 -20.07
N ARG A 412 -27.38 -7.90 -20.95
CA ARG A 412 -28.17 -7.50 -22.14
C ARG A 412 -28.27 -8.66 -23.15
N VAL A 413 -27.18 -9.40 -23.37
CA VAL A 413 -27.17 -10.62 -24.24
C VAL A 413 -28.13 -11.68 -23.64
N CYS A 414 -28.07 -11.92 -22.34
CA CYS A 414 -28.99 -12.86 -21.66
C CYS A 414 -30.46 -12.47 -21.91
N TYR A 415 -30.82 -11.19 -21.77
CA TYR A 415 -32.16 -10.73 -22.07
C TYR A 415 -32.55 -10.87 -23.54
N ASN A 416 -31.59 -10.65 -24.47
CA ASN A 416 -31.84 -10.83 -25.89
C ASN A 416 -32.13 -12.28 -26.27
N TRP A 417 -31.44 -13.25 -25.68
CA TRP A 417 -31.71 -14.69 -25.87
C TRP A 417 -33.10 -15.10 -25.34
N LEU A 418 -33.54 -14.44 -24.28
CA LEU A 418 -34.83 -14.74 -23.63
C LEU A 418 -36.01 -14.00 -24.24
N LYS A 419 -35.85 -13.17 -25.29
CA LYS A 419 -36.92 -12.42 -25.95
C LYS A 419 -38.07 -13.33 -26.41
N GLY A 420 -37.76 -14.53 -26.92
CA GLY A 420 -38.75 -15.50 -27.38
C GLY A 420 -39.60 -16.16 -26.26
N MET A 421 -39.10 -16.16 -25.02
CA MET A 421 -39.77 -16.80 -23.87
C MET A 421 -40.78 -15.88 -23.15
N ASN A 422 -40.88 -14.62 -23.56
CA ASN A 422 -41.75 -13.60 -22.96
C ASN A 422 -41.80 -13.66 -21.39
N PRO A 423 -40.64 -13.45 -20.72
CA PRO A 423 -40.49 -13.70 -19.29
C PRO A 423 -41.42 -12.79 -18.48
N LYS A 424 -42.08 -13.35 -17.48
CA LYS A 424 -42.90 -12.58 -16.53
C LYS A 424 -41.98 -11.79 -15.59
N LEU A 425 -41.62 -10.57 -15.99
CA LEU A 425 -40.83 -9.67 -15.14
C LEU A 425 -41.74 -9.13 -14.01
N LYS A 426 -41.64 -9.75 -12.85
CA LYS A 426 -42.29 -9.29 -11.61
C LYS A 426 -41.24 -8.74 -10.67
N PHE A 427 -41.46 -7.55 -10.14
CA PHE A 427 -40.59 -6.89 -9.14
C PHE A 427 -41.34 -6.79 -7.82
N THR A 428 -40.65 -6.99 -6.70
CA THR A 428 -41.19 -6.82 -5.37
C THR A 428 -41.19 -5.34 -5.01
N PRO A 429 -42.32 -4.71 -4.63
CA PRO A 429 -42.34 -3.32 -4.21
C PRO A 429 -41.61 -3.19 -2.85
N VAL A 430 -40.62 -2.28 -2.76
CA VAL A 430 -39.84 -2.06 -1.54
C VAL A 430 -40.41 -0.93 -0.69
N LEU A 431 -40.79 0.17 -1.33
CA LEU A 431 -41.32 1.34 -0.67
C LEU A 431 -42.70 1.68 -1.27
N SER A 432 -43.71 1.89 -0.42
CA SER A 432 -44.96 2.53 -0.87
C SER A 432 -44.63 3.98 -1.26
N LYS A 433 -45.28 4.48 -2.32
CA LYS A 433 -45.14 5.86 -2.81
C LYS A 433 -45.56 6.86 -1.72
N LYS A 434 -44.64 7.16 -0.78
CA LYS A 434 -44.77 8.26 0.16
C LYS A 434 -44.07 9.47 -0.43
N ASN A 435 -44.79 10.58 -0.54
CA ASN A 435 -44.18 11.86 -0.97
C ASN A 435 -43.57 12.54 0.26
N ILE A 436 -42.26 12.34 0.47
CA ILE A 436 -41.50 12.92 1.58
C ILE A 436 -40.97 14.26 1.15
N ASN A 437 -41.18 15.30 1.97
CA ASN A 437 -40.61 16.61 1.69
C ASN A 437 -39.16 16.70 2.24
N PHE A 438 -38.19 16.19 1.46
CA PHE A 438 -36.77 16.18 1.82
C PHE A 438 -36.18 17.58 1.97
N LEU A 439 -36.51 18.50 1.04
CA LEU A 439 -36.05 19.88 1.09
C LEU A 439 -36.63 20.66 2.29
N GLY A 440 -37.81 20.29 2.77
CA GLY A 440 -38.40 20.85 3.99
C GLY A 440 -37.66 20.44 5.27
N LEU A 441 -36.98 19.29 5.27
CA LEU A 441 -36.20 18.78 6.41
C LEU A 441 -34.78 19.37 6.49
N THR A 442 -34.35 20.16 5.49
CA THR A 442 -32.98 20.66 5.37
C THR A 442 -32.46 21.38 6.61
N LYS A 443 -33.30 22.12 7.36
CA LYS A 443 -32.86 22.82 8.58
C LYS A 443 -32.38 21.83 9.65
N LYS A 444 -33.10 20.72 9.85
CA LYS A 444 -32.76 19.70 10.86
C LYS A 444 -31.54 18.87 10.41
N THR A 445 -31.52 18.43 9.16
CA THR A 445 -30.44 17.62 8.61
C THR A 445 -29.12 18.43 8.53
N ARG A 446 -29.18 19.70 8.17
CA ARG A 446 -28.02 20.61 8.19
C ARG A 446 -27.42 20.76 9.60
N LEU A 447 -28.28 20.91 10.65
CA LEU A 447 -27.81 20.98 12.01
C LEU A 447 -27.11 19.69 12.43
N LEU A 448 -27.68 18.54 12.07
CA LEU A 448 -27.09 17.22 12.34
C LEU A 448 -25.72 17.09 11.64
N SER A 449 -25.64 17.42 10.35
CA SER A 449 -24.40 17.39 9.58
C SER A 449 -23.30 18.27 10.16
N ILE A 450 -23.65 19.52 10.54
CA ILE A 450 -22.70 20.44 11.18
C ILE A 450 -22.23 19.88 12.52
N LEU A 451 -23.12 19.31 13.31
CA LEU A 451 -22.76 18.69 14.59
C LEU A 451 -21.79 17.52 14.39
N LEU A 452 -22.08 16.63 13.43
CA LEU A 452 -21.21 15.50 13.13
C LEU A 452 -19.84 15.95 12.65
N ILE A 453 -19.75 16.96 11.79
CA ILE A 453 -18.48 17.55 11.33
C ILE A 453 -17.70 18.13 12.52
N LEU A 454 -18.36 18.92 13.38
CA LEU A 454 -17.69 19.53 14.52
C LEU A 454 -17.17 18.48 15.52
N VAL A 455 -17.95 17.44 15.78
CA VAL A 455 -17.51 16.30 16.62
C VAL A 455 -16.34 15.59 15.96
N SER A 456 -16.40 15.32 14.66
CA SER A 456 -15.32 14.65 13.91
C SER A 456 -14.01 15.45 13.95
N ILE A 457 -14.07 16.74 13.64
CA ILE A 457 -12.88 17.62 13.64
C ILE A 457 -12.37 17.82 15.08
N GLY A 458 -13.27 18.05 16.04
CA GLY A 458 -12.90 18.24 17.44
C GLY A 458 -12.21 17.01 18.02
N TRP A 459 -12.73 15.81 17.73
CA TRP A 459 -12.13 14.56 18.19
C TRP A 459 -10.79 14.26 17.51
N LEU A 460 -10.70 14.50 16.19
CA LEU A 460 -9.45 14.36 15.44
C LEU A 460 -8.36 15.29 15.98
N GLY A 461 -8.73 16.56 16.28
CA GLY A 461 -7.81 17.53 16.89
C GLY A 461 -7.40 17.16 18.32
N TYR A 462 -8.31 16.58 19.12
CA TYR A 462 -8.00 16.11 20.48
C TYR A 462 -7.03 14.93 20.47
N LYS A 463 -7.23 13.94 19.57
CA LYS A 463 -6.35 12.78 19.45
C LYS A 463 -5.04 13.10 18.75
N GLY A 464 -5.03 14.02 17.79
CA GLY A 464 -3.83 14.43 17.06
C GLY A 464 -3.06 13.23 16.48
N GLY A 465 -1.76 13.20 16.76
CA GLY A 465 -0.85 12.15 16.28
C GLY A 465 -1.16 10.74 16.78
N ASP A 466 -1.87 10.60 17.91
CA ASP A 466 -2.26 9.29 18.46
C ASP A 466 -3.32 8.58 17.61
N SER A 467 -3.91 9.28 16.66
CA SER A 467 -4.84 8.68 15.68
C SER A 467 -4.16 8.03 14.49
N LEU A 468 -2.85 8.22 14.33
CA LEU A 468 -2.07 7.73 13.19
C LEU A 468 -1.52 6.33 13.46
N GLY A 469 -1.63 5.43 12.51
CA GLY A 469 -0.97 4.12 12.51
C GLY A 469 0.54 4.22 12.34
N ILE A 470 1.25 3.10 12.44
CA ILE A 470 2.72 3.07 12.30
C ILE A 470 3.18 3.52 10.92
N GLU A 471 2.37 3.31 9.90
CA GLU A 471 2.67 3.75 8.53
C GLU A 471 2.80 5.26 8.41
N PHE A 472 2.18 6.02 9.33
CA PHE A 472 2.18 7.48 9.33
C PHE A 472 2.93 8.12 10.50
N ALA A 473 3.15 7.38 11.57
CA ALA A 473 3.84 7.89 12.75
C ALA A 473 5.20 7.23 13.01
N GLY A 474 5.52 6.16 12.29
CA GLY A 474 6.71 5.33 12.50
C GLY A 474 6.60 4.44 13.74
N GLY A 475 7.53 3.51 13.88
CA GLY A 475 7.60 2.58 14.99
C GLY A 475 7.52 1.12 14.56
N GLN A 476 7.42 0.23 15.54
CA GLN A 476 7.23 -1.20 15.31
C GLN A 476 5.89 -1.66 15.87
N GLN A 477 5.14 -2.42 15.09
CA GLN A 477 3.90 -3.07 15.50
C GLN A 477 4.12 -4.57 15.56
N LEU A 478 3.77 -5.14 16.71
CA LEU A 478 3.82 -6.58 16.97
C LEU A 478 2.39 -7.09 17.10
N ARG A 479 2.00 -8.08 16.29
CA ARG A 479 0.69 -8.75 16.38
C ARG A 479 0.89 -10.22 16.65
N PHE A 480 0.15 -10.76 17.62
CA PHE A 480 0.26 -12.16 18.01
C PHE A 480 -1.06 -12.68 18.59
N ASN A 481 -1.26 -13.99 18.47
CA ASN A 481 -2.33 -14.67 19.19
C ASN A 481 -1.94 -14.79 20.66
N ALA A 482 -2.85 -14.46 21.56
CA ALA A 482 -2.62 -14.61 22.99
C ALA A 482 -2.81 -16.07 23.44
N THR A 483 -1.98 -16.51 24.37
CA THR A 483 -2.21 -17.75 25.09
C THR A 483 -3.48 -17.64 25.93
N GLN A 484 -4.22 -18.71 26.10
CA GLN A 484 -5.48 -18.73 26.88
C GLN A 484 -5.26 -18.18 28.30
N GLY A 485 -6.03 -17.16 28.67
CA GLY A 485 -5.92 -16.50 29.96
C GLY A 485 -4.99 -15.29 30.01
N THR A 486 -4.33 -14.92 28.91
CA THR A 486 -3.52 -13.70 28.83
C THR A 486 -4.42 -12.47 28.91
N THR A 487 -4.10 -11.54 29.81
CA THR A 487 -4.82 -10.28 29.98
C THR A 487 -4.02 -9.12 29.40
N GLN A 488 -4.74 -8.05 29.00
CA GLN A 488 -4.11 -6.82 28.52
C GLN A 488 -3.11 -6.23 29.53
N ASN A 489 -3.42 -6.31 30.83
CA ASN A 489 -2.56 -5.78 31.88
C ASN A 489 -1.20 -6.49 31.95
N GLN A 490 -1.15 -7.81 31.76
CA GLN A 490 0.10 -8.57 31.71
C GLN A 490 0.99 -8.14 30.54
N ILE A 491 0.37 -7.84 29.39
CA ILE A 491 1.10 -7.37 28.21
C ILE A 491 1.59 -5.94 28.46
N VAL A 492 0.78 -5.07 29.06
CA VAL A 492 1.16 -3.68 29.42
C VAL A 492 2.37 -3.69 30.36
N GLU A 493 2.38 -4.54 31.40
CA GLU A 493 3.48 -4.68 32.34
C GLU A 493 4.75 -5.15 31.63
N LEU A 494 4.67 -6.24 30.88
CA LEU A 494 5.82 -6.80 30.12
C LEU A 494 6.41 -5.76 29.15
N VAL A 495 5.58 -5.04 28.42
CA VAL A 495 6.04 -4.04 27.45
C VAL A 495 6.68 -2.84 28.16
N ASN A 496 6.11 -2.40 29.28
CA ASN A 496 6.69 -1.29 30.06
C ASN A 496 8.04 -1.66 30.67
N ASP A 497 8.24 -2.90 31.10
CA ASP A 497 9.49 -3.38 31.71
C ASP A 497 10.63 -3.54 30.67
N ASN A 498 10.27 -3.71 29.38
CA ASN A 498 11.24 -3.95 28.30
C ASN A 498 11.39 -2.77 27.32
N ARG A 499 10.89 -1.60 27.65
CA ARG A 499 11.09 -0.37 26.89
C ARG A 499 12.18 0.52 27.45
N SER A 500 12.81 1.32 26.62
CA SER A 500 13.82 2.31 27.01
C SER A 500 13.18 3.47 27.81
N GLU A 501 13.87 4.01 28.79
CA GLU A 501 13.44 5.19 29.52
C GLU A 501 13.30 6.38 28.56
N GLY A 502 12.11 7.01 28.57
CA GLY A 502 11.81 8.18 27.71
C GLY A 502 11.18 7.86 26.36
N SER A 503 11.01 6.59 25.99
CA SER A 503 10.29 6.21 24.78
C SER A 503 8.78 6.50 24.90
N LYS A 504 8.11 6.69 23.75
CA LYS A 504 6.65 6.94 23.71
C LYS A 504 5.89 5.83 24.42
N VAL A 505 4.77 6.18 25.05
CA VAL A 505 3.89 5.20 25.69
C VAL A 505 3.39 4.20 24.65
N PRO A 506 3.57 2.89 24.88
CA PRO A 506 3.13 1.87 23.95
C PRO A 506 1.60 1.87 23.81
N GLN A 507 1.12 1.64 22.60
CA GLN A 507 -0.31 1.44 22.35
C GLN A 507 -0.59 -0.04 22.27
N ILE A 508 -1.48 -0.54 23.10
CA ILE A 508 -1.85 -1.95 23.17
C ILE A 508 -3.34 -2.08 22.89
N GLN A 509 -3.67 -2.79 21.85
CA GLN A 509 -5.05 -3.04 21.43
C GLN A 509 -5.36 -4.52 21.48
N GLU A 510 -6.51 -4.84 22.06
CA GLU A 510 -7.07 -6.18 22.02
C GLU A 510 -8.01 -6.31 20.81
N LEU A 511 -7.72 -7.27 19.95
CA LEU A 511 -8.46 -7.54 18.74
C LEU A 511 -9.09 -8.93 18.85
N THR A 512 -10.33 -9.03 19.29
CA THR A 512 -11.05 -10.32 19.35
C THR A 512 -11.81 -10.53 18.04
N PRO A 513 -11.42 -11.51 17.20
CA PRO A 513 -12.16 -11.82 15.99
C PRO A 513 -13.54 -12.43 16.36
N ILE A 514 -14.57 -12.03 15.63
CA ILE A 514 -15.92 -12.58 15.82
C ILE A 514 -15.93 -14.06 15.39
N GLY A 515 -16.28 -14.96 16.32
CA GLY A 515 -16.35 -16.41 16.04
C GLY A 515 -15.04 -17.17 16.15
N GLN A 516 -14.02 -16.59 16.77
CA GLN A 516 -12.79 -17.28 17.17
C GLN A 516 -12.58 -17.21 18.67
N ASP A 517 -12.09 -18.31 19.25
CA ASP A 517 -11.80 -18.40 20.69
C ASP A 517 -10.41 -17.80 21.08
N LYS A 518 -9.67 -17.27 20.09
CA LYS A 518 -8.34 -16.71 20.30
C LYS A 518 -8.38 -15.18 20.27
N THR A 519 -7.86 -14.56 21.31
CA THR A 519 -7.64 -13.12 21.37
C THR A 519 -6.32 -12.77 20.67
N ILE A 520 -6.36 -11.75 19.81
CA ILE A 520 -5.17 -11.19 19.15
C ILE A 520 -4.82 -9.88 19.84
N PHE A 521 -3.56 -9.70 20.20
CA PHE A 521 -3.06 -8.41 20.65
C PHE A 521 -2.22 -7.75 19.56
N SER A 522 -2.38 -6.43 19.46
CA SER A 522 -1.55 -5.54 18.66
C SER A 522 -0.83 -4.59 19.62
N VAL A 523 0.49 -4.69 19.64
CA VAL A 523 1.38 -3.89 20.49
C VAL A 523 2.20 -3.00 19.60
N ARG A 524 2.13 -1.67 19.80
CA ARG A 524 2.91 -0.69 19.09
C ARG A 524 3.94 -0.07 20.02
N VAL A 525 5.19 -0.08 19.59
CA VAL A 525 6.35 0.44 20.32
C VAL A 525 7.21 1.33 19.41
N SER A 526 8.19 2.01 19.99
CA SER A 526 9.17 2.78 19.22
C SER A 526 10.10 1.86 18.42
N ASP A 527 10.76 2.39 17.39
CA ASP A 527 11.73 1.65 16.56
C ASP A 527 12.85 1.01 17.40
N THR A 528 13.24 1.66 18.50
CA THR A 528 14.35 1.21 19.37
C THR A 528 13.98 0.08 20.32
N ASP A 529 12.69 -0.03 20.67
CA ASP A 529 12.21 -0.97 21.70
C ASP A 529 11.63 -2.25 21.12
N GLY A 530 11.41 -2.28 19.81
CA GLY A 530 10.64 -3.32 19.15
C GLY A 530 11.21 -4.73 19.28
N GLU A 531 12.51 -4.91 19.06
CA GLU A 531 13.16 -6.23 19.18
C GLU A 531 13.18 -6.68 20.64
N ASN A 532 13.48 -5.80 21.59
CA ASN A 532 13.47 -6.14 23.02
C ASN A 532 12.10 -6.62 23.50
N VAL A 533 11.04 -5.92 23.07
CA VAL A 533 9.66 -6.28 23.41
C VAL A 533 9.24 -7.58 22.71
N LYS A 534 9.66 -7.80 21.47
CA LYS A 534 9.40 -9.04 20.74
C LYS A 534 10.05 -10.25 21.40
N ASP A 535 11.31 -10.14 21.82
CA ASP A 535 12.03 -11.18 22.52
C ASP A 535 11.41 -11.48 23.89
N ALA A 536 10.99 -10.44 24.61
CA ALA A 536 10.28 -10.57 25.86
C ALA A 536 8.92 -11.29 25.69
N LEU A 537 8.16 -10.97 24.64
CA LEU A 537 6.90 -11.64 24.32
C LEU A 537 7.12 -13.12 23.96
N ASN A 538 8.16 -13.44 23.17
CA ASN A 538 8.51 -14.82 22.80
C ASN A 538 8.91 -15.64 24.02
N SER A 539 9.65 -15.04 24.96
CA SER A 539 10.16 -15.73 26.15
C SER A 539 9.14 -15.86 27.28
N SER A 540 8.12 -14.98 27.31
CA SER A 540 7.13 -14.93 28.40
C SER A 540 6.05 -16.03 28.34
N GLY A 541 5.88 -16.68 27.16
CA GLY A 541 4.79 -17.63 26.93
C GLY A 541 3.39 -16.98 26.81
N LEU A 542 3.31 -15.65 26.76
CA LEU A 542 2.04 -14.92 26.58
C LEU A 542 1.56 -14.95 25.12
N ALA A 543 2.48 -15.16 24.16
CA ALA A 543 2.17 -15.32 22.75
C ALA A 543 2.05 -16.81 22.39
N ASP A 544 0.96 -17.17 21.66
CA ASP A 544 0.74 -18.50 21.11
C ASP A 544 1.17 -18.50 19.63
N GLY A 545 2.38 -19.02 19.37
CA GLY A 545 2.95 -19.10 18.02
C GLY A 545 3.82 -17.91 17.63
N GLN A 546 4.00 -17.72 16.33
CA GLN A 546 4.88 -16.67 15.79
C GLN A 546 4.24 -15.28 15.89
N ILE A 547 5.08 -14.29 16.16
CA ILE A 547 4.69 -12.88 16.23
C ILE A 547 4.85 -12.25 14.84
N GLN A 548 3.77 -11.65 14.32
CA GLN A 548 3.85 -10.77 13.15
C GLN A 548 4.51 -9.48 13.58
N SER A 549 5.55 -9.06 12.88
CA SER A 549 6.26 -7.81 13.12
C SER A 549 6.23 -6.94 11.88
N GLN A 550 5.93 -5.66 12.07
CA GLN A 550 5.98 -4.64 11.03
C GLN A 550 6.73 -3.43 11.58
N GLN A 551 7.82 -3.04 10.92
CA GLN A 551 8.65 -1.91 11.35
C GLN A 551 8.72 -0.86 10.23
N ILE A 552 8.53 0.42 10.59
CA ILE A 552 8.59 1.55 9.67
C ILE A 552 9.39 2.67 10.30
N ARG A 553 10.43 3.13 9.61
CA ARG A 553 11.22 4.28 10.06
C ARG A 553 10.40 5.57 10.00
N SER A 554 10.56 6.42 10.99
CA SER A 554 9.77 7.66 11.15
C SER A 554 9.88 8.63 9.97
N GLN A 555 11.03 8.65 9.28
CA GLN A 555 11.20 9.48 8.07
C GLN A 555 10.27 9.02 6.95
N VAL A 556 10.24 7.72 6.70
CA VAL A 556 9.39 7.11 5.66
C VAL A 556 7.91 7.26 5.99
N ALA A 557 7.55 7.13 7.27
CA ALA A 557 6.20 7.35 7.75
C ALA A 557 5.69 8.76 7.42
N GLY A 558 6.52 9.78 7.57
CA GLY A 558 6.19 11.17 7.18
C GLY A 558 5.95 11.33 5.68
N GLU A 559 6.76 10.67 4.85
CA GLU A 559 6.57 10.65 3.38
C GLU A 559 5.28 9.93 3.00
N MET A 560 5.00 8.77 3.60
CA MET A 560 3.76 8.02 3.38
C MET A 560 2.51 8.82 3.77
N LEU A 561 2.54 9.54 4.90
CA LEU A 561 1.45 10.44 5.29
C LEU A 561 1.23 11.53 4.25
N THR A 562 2.30 12.21 3.83
CA THR A 562 2.25 13.29 2.84
C THR A 562 1.67 12.79 1.51
N THR A 563 2.18 11.67 0.99
CA THR A 563 1.70 11.05 -0.24
C THR A 563 0.23 10.63 -0.13
N SER A 564 -0.20 10.11 1.02
CA SER A 564 -1.59 9.73 1.28
C SER A 564 -2.54 10.92 1.27
N VAL A 565 -2.13 12.05 1.87
CA VAL A 565 -2.91 13.29 1.85
C VAL A 565 -2.99 13.84 0.43
N ILE A 566 -1.88 13.83 -0.31
CA ILE A 566 -1.85 14.24 -1.73
C ILE A 566 -2.77 13.35 -2.56
N ALA A 567 -2.75 12.03 -2.36
CA ALA A 567 -3.62 11.09 -3.06
C ALA A 567 -5.11 11.40 -2.81
N LEU A 568 -5.48 11.63 -1.56
CA LEU A 568 -6.85 11.96 -1.20
C LEU A 568 -7.30 13.28 -1.84
N LEU A 569 -6.47 14.31 -1.76
CA LEU A 569 -6.75 15.61 -2.39
C LEU A 569 -6.81 15.50 -3.91
N ALA A 570 -5.87 14.80 -4.54
CA ALA A 570 -5.85 14.57 -5.97
C ALA A 570 -7.11 13.82 -6.43
N GLY A 571 -7.55 12.80 -5.70
CA GLY A 571 -8.79 12.09 -5.97
C GLY A 571 -10.02 13.00 -5.90
N VAL A 572 -10.13 13.79 -4.85
CA VAL A 572 -11.24 14.78 -4.69
C VAL A 572 -11.23 15.83 -5.81
N ILE A 573 -10.06 16.36 -6.17
CA ILE A 573 -9.91 17.33 -7.25
C ILE A 573 -10.26 16.70 -8.61
N ALA A 574 -9.77 15.49 -8.88
CA ALA A 574 -10.05 14.80 -10.14
C ALA A 574 -11.56 14.51 -10.32
N ILE A 575 -12.23 14.08 -9.24
CA ILE A 575 -13.69 13.91 -9.22
C ILE A 575 -14.37 15.26 -9.48
N PHE A 576 -13.95 16.32 -8.80
CA PHE A 576 -14.54 17.66 -8.99
C PHE A 576 -14.42 18.14 -10.43
N LEU A 577 -13.24 17.98 -11.05
CA LEU A 577 -13.02 18.34 -12.45
C LEU A 577 -13.93 17.53 -13.38
N TYR A 578 -14.03 16.19 -13.15
CA TYR A 578 -14.89 15.34 -13.94
C TYR A 578 -16.36 15.76 -13.83
N ILE A 579 -16.86 16.01 -12.60
CA ILE A 579 -18.24 16.40 -12.39
C ILE A 579 -18.52 17.79 -12.98
N THR A 580 -17.58 18.73 -12.88
CA THR A 580 -17.72 20.07 -13.48
C THR A 580 -17.77 20.00 -15.01
N PHE A 581 -17.06 19.05 -15.62
CA PHE A 581 -17.13 18.81 -17.07
C PHE A 581 -18.44 18.13 -17.48
N ARG A 582 -18.99 17.25 -16.64
CA ARG A 582 -20.14 16.39 -16.95
C ARG A 582 -21.48 17.02 -16.58
N PHE A 583 -21.50 17.82 -15.53
CA PHE A 583 -22.68 18.49 -14.98
C PHE A 583 -22.46 19.99 -14.92
N GLU A 584 -23.54 20.75 -14.78
CA GLU A 584 -23.50 22.19 -14.57
C GLU A 584 -22.81 22.52 -13.23
N PHE A 585 -22.14 23.67 -13.17
CA PHE A 585 -21.32 24.06 -12.02
C PHE A 585 -22.06 24.04 -10.66
N SER A 586 -23.36 24.37 -10.67
CA SER A 586 -24.21 24.34 -9.49
C SER A 586 -24.29 22.91 -8.88
N PHE A 587 -24.35 21.89 -9.73
CA PHE A 587 -24.36 20.47 -9.31
C PHE A 587 -22.98 20.02 -8.85
N ALA A 588 -21.92 20.42 -9.55
CA ALA A 588 -20.55 20.11 -9.16
C ALA A 588 -20.22 20.64 -7.75
N MET A 589 -20.64 21.85 -7.40
CA MET A 589 -20.49 22.42 -6.06
C MET A 589 -21.27 21.63 -5.02
N GLY A 590 -22.49 21.18 -5.34
CA GLY A 590 -23.26 20.34 -4.44
C GLY A 590 -22.60 18.99 -4.16
N ALA A 591 -22.06 18.36 -5.20
CA ALA A 591 -21.37 17.08 -5.13
C ALA A 591 -20.10 17.15 -4.28
N ILE A 592 -19.22 18.16 -4.54
CA ILE A 592 -17.94 18.26 -3.82
C ILE A 592 -18.13 18.59 -2.33
N ILE A 593 -19.09 19.44 -1.99
CA ILE A 593 -19.40 19.76 -0.60
C ILE A 593 -19.91 18.51 0.14
N ALA A 594 -20.77 17.71 -0.50
CA ALA A 594 -21.23 16.44 0.05
C ALA A 594 -20.08 15.44 0.20
N LEU A 595 -19.19 15.34 -0.78
CA LEU A 595 -18.02 14.44 -0.73
C LEU A 595 -17.07 14.80 0.43
N VAL A 596 -16.72 16.07 0.58
CA VAL A 596 -15.86 16.53 1.68
C VAL A 596 -16.53 16.29 3.04
N HIS A 597 -17.84 16.58 3.14
CA HIS A 597 -18.64 16.27 4.32
C HIS A 597 -18.54 14.78 4.67
N ASP A 598 -18.69 13.89 3.71
CA ASP A 598 -18.68 12.45 3.93
C ASP A 598 -17.32 11.97 4.42
N LEU A 599 -16.24 12.40 3.74
CA LEU A 599 -14.87 12.04 4.13
C LEU A 599 -14.54 12.52 5.55
N VAL A 600 -14.87 13.76 5.91
CA VAL A 600 -14.60 14.31 7.25
C VAL A 600 -15.34 13.50 8.31
N ILE A 601 -16.60 13.16 8.08
CA ILE A 601 -17.39 12.37 9.05
C ILE A 601 -16.86 10.95 9.18
N VAL A 602 -16.54 10.29 8.04
CA VAL A 602 -16.01 8.92 8.07
C VAL A 602 -14.68 8.86 8.81
N ILE A 603 -13.74 9.75 8.50
CA ILE A 603 -12.45 9.83 9.19
C ILE A 603 -12.68 10.07 10.69
N GLY A 604 -13.54 11.03 11.05
CA GLY A 604 -13.83 11.35 12.44
C GLY A 604 -14.46 10.19 13.22
N ILE A 605 -15.43 9.48 12.65
CA ILE A 605 -16.07 8.31 13.27
C ILE A 605 -15.07 7.16 13.41
N THR A 606 -14.22 6.92 12.40
CA THR A 606 -13.18 5.89 12.45
C THR A 606 -12.24 6.13 13.63
N VAL A 607 -11.75 7.34 13.80
CA VAL A 607 -10.88 7.71 14.94
C VAL A 607 -11.65 7.71 16.28
N LEU A 608 -12.93 8.10 16.29
CA LEU A 608 -13.80 8.02 17.49
C LEU A 608 -13.94 6.58 17.99
N CYS A 609 -14.01 5.61 17.06
CA CYS A 609 -14.05 4.18 17.35
C CYS A 609 -12.66 3.59 17.69
N LYS A 610 -11.64 4.42 17.90
CA LYS A 610 -10.27 4.04 18.26
C LYS A 610 -9.57 3.22 17.17
N ILE A 611 -9.96 3.36 15.91
CA ILE A 611 -9.30 2.77 14.76
C ILE A 611 -8.21 3.75 14.31
N GLU A 612 -6.97 3.26 14.22
CA GLU A 612 -5.83 4.04 13.79
C GLU A 612 -5.86 4.26 12.27
N LEU A 613 -5.58 5.49 11.85
CA LEU A 613 -5.48 5.83 10.43
C LEU A 613 -4.21 5.21 9.84
N ASN A 614 -4.38 4.30 8.90
CA ASN A 614 -3.32 3.59 8.21
C ASN A 614 -3.49 3.67 6.69
N LEU A 615 -2.51 3.16 5.95
CA LEU A 615 -2.52 3.18 4.48
C LEU A 615 -3.75 2.45 3.89
N ILE A 616 -4.19 1.35 4.49
CA ILE A 616 -5.36 0.59 4.01
C ILE A 616 -6.62 1.44 4.11
N LEU A 617 -6.75 2.25 5.16
CA LEU A 617 -7.87 3.19 5.32
C LEU A 617 -7.86 4.32 4.30
N VAL A 618 -6.70 4.77 3.82
CA VAL A 618 -6.64 5.73 2.70
C VAL A 618 -7.29 5.15 1.44
N GLY A 619 -7.02 3.87 1.16
CA GLY A 619 -7.71 3.12 0.10
C GLY A 619 -9.23 3.08 0.30
N ALA A 620 -9.67 2.86 1.56
CA ALA A 620 -11.09 2.93 1.91
C ALA A 620 -11.68 4.32 1.65
N PHE A 621 -11.01 5.39 2.07
CA PHE A 621 -11.50 6.77 1.91
C PHE A 621 -11.61 7.17 0.44
N LEU A 622 -10.63 6.82 -0.40
CA LEU A 622 -10.72 7.04 -1.85
C LEU A 622 -11.85 6.22 -2.48
N THR A 623 -12.05 4.99 -2.04
CA THR A 623 -13.16 4.16 -2.51
C THR A 623 -14.51 4.75 -2.10
N ILE A 624 -14.63 5.21 -0.86
CA ILE A 624 -15.83 5.90 -0.35
C ILE A 624 -16.09 7.17 -1.16
N ALA A 625 -15.05 7.92 -1.51
CA ALA A 625 -15.17 9.11 -2.35
C ALA A 625 -15.81 8.78 -3.71
N GLY A 626 -15.34 7.72 -4.38
CA GLY A 626 -15.92 7.24 -5.63
C GLY A 626 -17.36 6.74 -5.47
N TYR A 627 -17.64 6.00 -4.39
CA TYR A 627 -18.96 5.42 -4.14
C TYR A 627 -20.01 6.48 -3.73
N SER A 628 -19.68 7.41 -2.85
CA SER A 628 -20.58 8.48 -2.40
C SER A 628 -21.06 9.36 -3.57
N ILE A 629 -20.14 9.65 -4.50
CA ILE A 629 -20.46 10.40 -5.71
C ILE A 629 -21.41 9.63 -6.63
N ASN A 630 -21.33 8.30 -6.69
CA ASN A 630 -22.23 7.46 -7.50
C ASN A 630 -23.70 7.76 -7.18
N ASP A 631 -24.09 7.66 -5.91
CA ASP A 631 -25.46 7.96 -5.47
C ASP A 631 -25.86 9.42 -5.80
N THR A 632 -24.93 10.37 -5.62
CA THR A 632 -25.15 11.78 -5.90
C THR A 632 -25.41 12.02 -7.38
N ILE A 633 -24.62 11.41 -8.28
CA ILE A 633 -24.79 11.49 -9.75
C ILE A 633 -26.18 11.00 -10.16
N VAL A 634 -26.61 9.89 -9.59
CA VAL A 634 -27.93 9.30 -9.88
C VAL A 634 -29.08 10.24 -9.51
N VAL A 635 -29.01 10.86 -8.35
CA VAL A 635 -29.99 11.84 -7.88
C VAL A 635 -29.94 13.09 -8.77
N PHE A 636 -28.76 13.56 -9.13
CA PHE A 636 -28.57 14.74 -9.97
C PHE A 636 -29.06 14.53 -11.41
N ASP A 637 -28.77 13.37 -12.00
CA ASP A 637 -29.29 13.03 -13.33
C ASP A 637 -30.82 13.06 -13.35
N ARG A 638 -31.46 12.52 -12.30
CA ARG A 638 -32.90 12.55 -12.16
C ARG A 638 -33.47 13.96 -11.94
N ILE A 639 -32.76 14.81 -11.16
CA ILE A 639 -33.14 16.21 -10.98
C ILE A 639 -33.06 16.96 -12.32
N ARG A 640 -32.00 16.75 -13.10
CA ARG A 640 -31.85 17.35 -14.45
C ARG A 640 -32.96 16.91 -15.39
N GLU A 641 -33.24 15.60 -15.47
CA GLU A 641 -34.36 15.05 -16.26
C GLU A 641 -35.70 15.69 -15.85
N GLY A 642 -35.93 15.80 -14.52
CA GLY A 642 -37.13 16.41 -13.98
C GLY A 642 -37.23 17.91 -14.32
N LEU A 643 -36.17 18.68 -14.19
CA LEU A 643 -36.15 20.13 -14.51
C LEU A 643 -36.35 20.41 -16.00
N LYS A 644 -35.95 19.51 -16.90
CA LYS A 644 -36.21 19.61 -18.35
C LYS A 644 -37.67 19.30 -18.69
N THR A 645 -38.25 18.28 -18.08
CA THR A 645 -39.53 17.72 -18.52
C THR A 645 -40.74 18.22 -17.74
N GLN A 646 -40.58 18.55 -16.44
CA GLN A 646 -41.68 18.93 -15.56
C GLN A 646 -41.80 20.43 -15.42
N ARG A 647 -43.02 20.95 -15.44
CA ARG A 647 -43.36 22.36 -15.13
C ARG A 647 -43.58 22.49 -13.61
N GLY A 648 -43.26 23.64 -13.03
CA GLY A 648 -43.48 23.96 -11.62
C GLY A 648 -42.26 24.57 -10.91
N ALA A 649 -42.38 24.80 -9.62
CA ALA A 649 -41.32 25.35 -8.80
C ALA A 649 -40.12 24.36 -8.74
N GLN A 650 -38.88 24.88 -8.84
CA GLN A 650 -37.65 24.05 -8.86
C GLN A 650 -37.57 23.14 -7.65
N ASP A 651 -37.86 23.66 -6.47
CA ASP A 651 -37.81 22.86 -5.20
C ASP A 651 -38.81 21.69 -5.24
N ALA A 652 -39.99 21.84 -5.82
CA ALA A 652 -40.97 20.78 -5.96
C ALA A 652 -40.49 19.70 -6.93
N VAL A 653 -39.92 20.10 -8.07
CA VAL A 653 -39.36 19.16 -9.07
C VAL A 653 -38.17 18.39 -8.48
N MET A 654 -37.26 19.05 -7.79
CA MET A 654 -36.13 18.42 -7.10
C MET A 654 -36.62 17.41 -6.05
N ASN A 655 -37.60 17.80 -5.24
CA ASN A 655 -38.15 16.91 -4.23
C ASN A 655 -38.81 15.65 -4.84
N ASN A 656 -39.53 15.81 -5.95
CA ASN A 656 -40.11 14.68 -6.70
C ASN A 656 -39.02 13.77 -7.28
N ALA A 657 -37.94 14.34 -7.81
CA ALA A 657 -36.82 13.58 -8.34
C ALA A 657 -36.17 12.72 -7.23
N ILE A 658 -35.88 13.31 -6.05
CA ILE A 658 -35.33 12.58 -4.89
C ILE A 658 -36.28 11.44 -4.46
N ASN A 659 -37.58 11.69 -4.35
CA ASN A 659 -38.55 10.63 -4.02
C ASN A 659 -38.55 9.49 -5.05
N SER A 660 -38.35 9.80 -6.34
CA SER A 660 -38.35 8.77 -7.40
C SER A 660 -37.08 7.92 -7.38
N THR A 661 -35.97 8.45 -6.90
CA THR A 661 -34.68 7.71 -6.80
C THR A 661 -34.50 6.99 -5.46
N LEU A 662 -35.29 7.30 -4.44
CA LEU A 662 -35.09 6.80 -3.07
C LEU A 662 -35.02 5.28 -2.98
N THR A 663 -35.93 4.57 -3.65
CA THR A 663 -35.94 3.08 -3.63
C THR A 663 -34.65 2.53 -4.19
N ARG A 664 -34.16 3.10 -5.28
CA ARG A 664 -32.92 2.72 -5.94
C ARG A 664 -31.72 2.95 -5.03
N THR A 665 -31.53 4.17 -4.50
CA THR A 665 -30.45 4.54 -3.60
C THR A 665 -30.39 3.61 -2.36
N ILE A 666 -31.54 3.27 -1.77
CA ILE A 666 -31.58 2.32 -0.64
C ILE A 666 -31.18 0.91 -1.08
N LEU A 667 -31.66 0.41 -2.22
CA LEU A 667 -31.36 -0.94 -2.67
C LEU A 667 -29.87 -1.09 -3.07
N THR A 668 -29.28 -0.11 -3.72
CA THR A 668 -27.85 -0.09 -4.08
C THR A 668 -26.97 -0.05 -2.82
N SER A 669 -27.32 0.80 -1.87
CA SER A 669 -26.60 0.85 -0.58
C SER A 669 -26.72 -0.46 0.20
N VAL A 670 -27.89 -1.09 0.23
CA VAL A 670 -28.09 -2.38 0.91
C VAL A 670 -27.28 -3.49 0.25
N THR A 671 -27.21 -3.58 -1.08
CA THR A 671 -26.40 -4.61 -1.77
C THR A 671 -24.93 -4.49 -1.43
N THR A 672 -24.38 -3.26 -1.44
CA THR A 672 -22.99 -3.02 -1.06
C THR A 672 -22.76 -3.28 0.43
N LEU A 673 -23.68 -2.84 1.31
CA LEU A 673 -23.60 -3.11 2.74
C LEU A 673 -23.61 -4.60 3.05
N LEU A 674 -24.37 -5.44 2.32
CA LEU A 674 -24.40 -6.90 2.54
C LEU A 674 -23.02 -7.53 2.29
N THR A 675 -22.33 -7.14 1.21
CA THR A 675 -20.99 -7.67 0.89
C THR A 675 -19.93 -7.17 1.89
N VAL A 676 -19.96 -5.87 2.20
CA VAL A 676 -19.00 -5.27 3.13
C VAL A 676 -19.24 -5.71 4.58
N PHE A 677 -20.49 -5.96 4.96
CA PHE A 677 -20.82 -6.50 6.27
C PHE A 677 -20.34 -7.95 6.44
N ALA A 678 -20.45 -8.77 5.38
CA ALA A 678 -19.84 -10.10 5.36
C ALA A 678 -18.31 -10.00 5.56
N LEU A 679 -17.67 -9.03 4.91
CA LEU A 679 -16.24 -8.76 5.07
C LEU A 679 -15.90 -8.29 6.50
N TYR A 680 -16.73 -7.43 7.10
CA TYR A 680 -16.56 -6.95 8.48
C TYR A 680 -16.64 -8.10 9.51
N LEU A 681 -17.56 -9.04 9.32
CA LEU A 681 -17.76 -10.16 10.25
C LEU A 681 -16.72 -11.26 10.09
N PHE A 682 -16.32 -11.57 8.85
CA PHE A 682 -15.52 -12.76 8.53
C PHE A 682 -14.18 -12.45 7.86
N GLY A 683 -13.86 -11.19 7.53
CA GLY A 683 -12.63 -10.80 6.85
C GLY A 683 -11.39 -10.76 7.74
N GLY A 684 -11.55 -11.02 9.02
CA GLY A 684 -10.45 -11.00 9.98
C GLY A 684 -10.03 -9.59 10.42
N PRO A 685 -9.08 -9.49 11.37
CA PRO A 685 -8.68 -8.22 11.97
C PRO A 685 -8.15 -7.20 10.97
N SER A 686 -7.35 -7.65 10.01
CA SER A 686 -6.72 -6.75 9.02
C SER A 686 -7.70 -6.07 8.06
N LEU A 687 -8.84 -6.73 7.75
CA LEU A 687 -9.87 -6.20 6.86
C LEU A 687 -11.05 -5.59 7.60
N ARG A 688 -11.13 -5.77 8.92
CA ARG A 688 -12.23 -5.28 9.74
C ARG A 688 -12.30 -3.76 9.78
N ASP A 689 -11.18 -3.09 9.97
CA ASP A 689 -11.10 -1.64 10.05
C ASP A 689 -11.44 -1.00 8.71
N PHE A 690 -10.92 -1.57 7.61
CA PHE A 690 -11.27 -1.19 6.25
C PHE A 690 -12.78 -1.32 6.00
N SER A 691 -13.34 -2.48 6.34
CA SER A 691 -14.76 -2.77 6.14
C SER A 691 -15.65 -1.85 6.98
N PHE A 692 -15.24 -1.56 8.23
CA PHE A 692 -15.94 -0.62 9.09
C PHE A 692 -16.00 0.78 8.46
N ALA A 693 -14.87 1.29 7.97
CA ALA A 693 -14.84 2.59 7.31
C ALA A 693 -15.77 2.63 6.07
N ILE A 694 -15.77 1.58 5.25
CA ILE A 694 -16.66 1.48 4.08
C ILE A 694 -18.14 1.43 4.52
N ILE A 695 -18.50 0.67 5.57
CA ILE A 695 -19.89 0.63 6.09
C ILE A 695 -20.34 2.03 6.47
N ILE A 696 -19.55 2.74 7.28
CA ILE A 696 -19.86 4.13 7.67
C ILE A 696 -19.92 5.03 6.42
N GLY A 697 -18.99 4.87 5.49
CA GLY A 697 -18.94 5.66 4.25
C GLY A 697 -20.18 5.46 3.36
N VAL A 698 -20.65 4.23 3.19
CA VAL A 698 -21.88 3.94 2.44
C VAL A 698 -23.12 4.53 3.14
N LEU A 699 -23.21 4.42 4.47
CA LEU A 699 -24.33 5.00 5.23
C LEU A 699 -24.35 6.53 5.14
N VAL A 700 -23.19 7.16 5.35
CA VAL A 700 -23.05 8.62 5.29
C VAL A 700 -23.26 9.13 3.86
N GLY A 701 -22.69 8.46 2.83
CA GLY A 701 -22.87 8.81 1.43
C GLY A 701 -24.33 8.70 0.94
N THR A 702 -25.03 7.65 1.40
CA THR A 702 -26.47 7.51 1.14
C THR A 702 -27.29 8.64 1.77
N TYR A 703 -26.93 9.04 2.98
CA TYR A 703 -27.55 10.17 3.65
C TYR A 703 -27.21 11.50 2.92
N SER A 704 -25.95 11.72 2.57
CA SER A 704 -25.48 12.99 2.05
C SER A 704 -26.00 13.29 0.64
N SER A 705 -26.15 12.28 -0.22
CA SER A 705 -26.72 12.45 -1.58
C SER A 705 -28.13 13.07 -1.55
N ILE A 706 -28.92 12.72 -0.53
CA ILE A 706 -30.31 13.19 -0.35
C ILE A 706 -30.35 14.47 0.46
N PHE A 707 -29.65 14.53 1.61
CA PHE A 707 -29.83 15.58 2.61
C PHE A 707 -28.74 16.65 2.62
N VAL A 708 -27.64 16.46 1.87
CA VAL A 708 -26.55 17.44 1.75
C VAL A 708 -26.42 17.91 0.30
N ALA A 709 -26.12 17.02 -0.65
CA ALA A 709 -25.84 17.38 -2.03
C ALA A 709 -26.99 18.15 -2.68
N SER A 710 -28.20 17.57 -2.69
CA SER A 710 -29.36 18.19 -3.33
C SER A 710 -29.80 19.51 -2.67
N PRO A 711 -29.86 19.64 -1.33
CA PRO A 711 -30.11 20.92 -0.68
C PRO A 711 -29.03 21.98 -0.93
N VAL A 712 -27.76 21.60 -1.04
CA VAL A 712 -26.67 22.53 -1.38
C VAL A 712 -26.85 23.09 -2.77
N VAL A 713 -27.21 22.28 -3.77
CA VAL A 713 -27.55 22.75 -5.12
C VAL A 713 -28.69 23.78 -5.07
N ALA A 714 -29.79 23.47 -4.35
CA ALA A 714 -30.90 24.39 -4.20
C ALA A 714 -30.51 25.71 -3.50
N PHE A 715 -29.67 25.62 -2.46
CA PHE A 715 -29.17 26.79 -1.75
C PHE A 715 -28.24 27.63 -2.64
N TRP A 716 -27.30 27.00 -3.34
CA TRP A 716 -26.37 27.65 -4.28
C TRP A 716 -27.10 28.41 -5.37
N ALA A 717 -28.08 27.77 -6.00
CA ALA A 717 -28.90 28.40 -7.03
C ALA A 717 -29.66 29.62 -6.51
N LYS A 718 -30.24 29.53 -5.30
CA LYS A 718 -30.92 30.66 -4.67
C LYS A 718 -29.95 31.79 -4.30
N TRP A 719 -28.78 31.47 -3.75
CA TRP A 719 -27.77 32.45 -3.37
C TRP A 719 -27.18 33.18 -4.54
N ARG A 720 -26.91 32.49 -5.66
CA ARG A 720 -26.37 33.04 -6.90
C ARG A 720 -27.46 33.61 -7.80
N LYS A 721 -28.73 33.46 -7.43
CA LYS A 721 -29.91 33.82 -8.26
C LYS A 721 -29.92 33.15 -9.65
N ILE A 722 -29.41 31.91 -9.70
CA ILE A 722 -29.37 31.12 -10.94
C ILE A 722 -30.69 30.35 -11.08
N ASN A 723 -31.22 30.32 -12.31
CA ASN A 723 -32.33 29.47 -12.68
C ASN A 723 -31.74 28.13 -13.19
N LEU A 724 -31.73 27.06 -12.36
CA LEU A 724 -31.18 25.75 -12.71
C LEU A 724 -31.74 25.22 -14.04
N ARG A 725 -33.02 25.44 -14.32
CA ARG A 725 -33.61 24.99 -15.59
C ARG A 725 -32.96 25.67 -16.79
N ARG A 726 -32.70 26.97 -16.70
CA ARG A 726 -32.02 27.72 -17.76
C ARG A 726 -30.56 27.32 -17.91
N GLU A 727 -29.85 27.16 -16.79
CA GLU A 727 -28.46 26.66 -16.75
C GLU A 727 -28.31 25.32 -17.51
N ILE A 728 -29.26 24.38 -17.29
CA ILE A 728 -29.27 23.07 -17.96
C ILE A 728 -29.55 23.20 -19.47
N LEU A 729 -30.47 24.05 -19.87
CA LEU A 729 -30.84 24.21 -21.27
C LEU A 729 -29.75 24.96 -22.08
N ASP A 730 -29.13 25.96 -21.47
CA ASP A 730 -28.03 26.70 -22.07
C ASP A 730 -26.81 25.79 -22.30
N ALA A 731 -26.45 24.94 -21.34
CA ALA A 731 -25.38 23.95 -21.46
C ALA A 731 -25.64 22.90 -22.56
N GLU A 732 -26.90 22.52 -22.79
CA GLU A 732 -27.25 21.63 -23.91
C GLU A 732 -27.11 22.32 -25.27
N GLN A 733 -27.48 23.57 -25.37
CA GLN A 733 -27.32 24.33 -26.62
C GLN A 733 -25.85 24.48 -26.99
N GLU A 734 -24.98 24.86 -26.04
CA GLU A 734 -23.54 24.92 -26.24
C GLU A 734 -22.95 23.61 -26.72
N THR A 735 -23.41 22.48 -26.15
CA THR A 735 -22.94 21.15 -26.55
C THR A 735 -23.36 20.77 -27.96
N VAL A 736 -24.57 21.11 -28.37
CA VAL A 736 -25.07 20.88 -29.74
C VAL A 736 -24.34 21.77 -30.76
N GLU A 737 -24.13 23.04 -30.44
CA GLU A 737 -23.39 23.98 -31.30
C GLU A 737 -21.92 23.56 -31.46
N SER A 738 -21.25 23.13 -30.40
CA SER A 738 -19.88 22.65 -30.48
C SER A 738 -19.75 21.34 -31.29
N ALA A 739 -20.72 20.44 -31.18
CA ALA A 739 -20.76 19.21 -31.99
C ALA A 739 -21.06 19.49 -33.46
N ALA A 740 -21.89 20.52 -33.76
CA ALA A 740 -22.17 20.98 -35.14
C ALA A 740 -20.99 21.72 -35.79
N ALA A 741 -20.15 22.39 -35.00
CA ALA A 741 -18.94 23.07 -35.47
C ALA A 741 -17.76 22.10 -35.74
N THR A 742 -17.80 20.87 -35.18
CA THR A 742 -16.75 19.86 -35.37
C THR A 742 -17.04 18.88 -36.53
N ASN A 743 -18.26 18.86 -37.05
CA ASN A 743 -18.68 18.11 -38.24
C ASN A 743 -18.70 19.05 -39.49
#